data_83a5492fcc4daa380336b1ed252a0593
#
_entry.id   83a5492fcc4daa380336b1ed252a0593
#
_cell.length_a   1.000
_cell.length_b   1.000
_cell.length_c   1.000
_cell.angle_alpha   90.00
_cell.angle_beta   90.00
_cell.angle_gamma   90.00
#
_symmetry.space_group_name_H-M   'P 1'
#
loop_
_entity.id
_entity.type
_entity.pdbx_description
1 polymer ?
#
loop_
_entity_poly.entity_id
_entity_poly.type
_entity_poly.pdbx_seq_one_letter_code
_entity_poly.pdbx_strand_id
1 'polypeptide(L)'
;MRLNKTGKPDNHYYYVIEDYRTPEGYKKTRTIEALGCAKVIREKYGVTDAEQWCRDYIAQKNKEQKESKLHGRRYMTLKLQEHLPKAEKSSIYNAGYLVLDNLYHSFGFSNICSEIMQSHPHIHGFDLNNVLKALLFGRILFPSSKLALTDKYQKKFIEDFDISVQHIYRAMDLLAENNTLIQDRLYYYSSKTVNRNINNIYYDCSNFYSEKEMEDCDRKDKSEEWKKEHSLRKYGKSKENRPNPIVQMGMFMDGDGMPLGFCVKPGCTNEQTTLIPLEKEVVKNFKAADVIVCTDAGLTSYDNCKFNNIDENDPLVQYGLSGQRRFITTQSIKKLPGHLQNWALEKSGWSYYTYDSVTKQHKLVSNFDLEELEDEDTYRDHFNTIFFKERTAAEKNLDSRLLVTFSLKYKEYLNEVRNRKVTRAGKMIAKGTYDNENERSPRRYIEKKFFDENGKEVEFKKASLNISQIAEDEKFDGFYALSTNIFKEEMDSRKLIGISSRRWEIEECFRIMKTDLEARPFYHSKDSRIIAHFQTCFMALLLLRGLERKISDHYKGQRPYPDGHYTMNEILYALRNMHVISVEQGKGYMPDYENSQLMTDLLEIFNLQPLGNQVVLSDTLKKIMKKNRTVPEMYKKV
;
A
#
# COMPACT_ATOMS: atom_id res chain seq x y z
N MET A 1 43.51 24.62 0.63
CA MET A 1 44.99 24.51 0.90
C MET A 1 45.59 25.89 0.89
N ARG A 2 46.68 26.12 1.60
CA ARG A 2 47.42 27.38 1.65
C ARG A 2 48.94 27.17 1.70
N LEU A 3 49.70 28.19 1.32
CA LEU A 3 51.15 28.16 1.38
C LEU A 3 51.66 28.36 2.80
N ASN A 4 52.61 27.54 3.20
CA ASN A 4 53.43 27.77 4.38
C ASN A 4 54.91 27.84 3.95
N LYS A 5 55.69 28.75 4.55
CA LYS A 5 57.09 28.92 4.29
C LYS A 5 57.88 28.95 5.60
N THR A 6 59.04 28.30 5.56
CA THR A 6 59.97 28.23 6.68
C THR A 6 61.40 28.54 6.20
N GLY A 7 62.30 28.96 7.07
CA GLY A 7 63.68 29.25 6.74
C GLY A 7 63.99 30.75 6.65
N LYS A 8 65.24 31.07 6.28
CA LYS A 8 65.73 32.45 6.10
C LYS A 8 65.28 33.05 4.76
N PRO A 9 65.17 34.40 4.63
CA PRO A 9 64.62 35.05 3.45
C PRO A 9 65.25 34.61 2.10
N ASP A 10 66.49 34.31 2.06
CA ASP A 10 67.21 33.91 0.81
C ASP A 10 67.07 32.41 0.51
N ASN A 11 66.54 31.60 1.42
CA ASN A 11 66.42 30.15 1.22
C ASN A 11 65.18 29.60 1.91
N HIS A 12 64.00 30.11 1.54
CA HIS A 12 62.74 29.59 2.04
C HIS A 12 62.43 28.19 1.52
N TYR A 13 61.91 27.33 2.42
CA TYR A 13 61.27 26.06 2.07
C TYR A 13 59.76 26.26 2.05
N TYR A 14 59.11 25.78 0.99
CA TYR A 14 57.70 25.94 0.73
C TYR A 14 56.95 24.63 0.92
N TYR A 15 55.78 24.72 1.59
CA TYR A 15 54.92 23.59 1.89
C TYR A 15 53.49 23.96 1.56
N VAL A 16 52.73 22.99 1.01
CA VAL A 16 51.29 23.07 0.91
C VAL A 16 50.71 22.53 2.20
N ILE A 17 49.95 23.34 2.92
CA ILE A 17 49.30 22.95 4.17
C ILE A 17 47.78 23.08 4.05
N GLU A 18 47.09 22.27 4.83
CA GLU A 18 45.64 22.29 4.92
C GLU A 18 45.19 22.32 6.40
N ASP A 19 44.26 23.21 6.69
CA ASP A 19 43.61 23.23 8.01
C ASP A 19 42.48 22.22 8.04
N TYR A 20 42.42 21.37 9.06
CA TYR A 20 41.37 20.42 9.29
C TYR A 20 40.90 20.48 10.74
N ARG A 21 39.69 19.97 11.05
CA ARG A 21 39.21 19.82 12.39
C ARG A 21 39.35 18.38 12.85
N THR A 22 39.84 18.19 14.06
CA THR A 22 39.85 16.84 14.69
C THR A 22 38.42 16.41 15.04
N PRO A 23 38.17 15.12 15.29
CA PRO A 23 36.88 14.65 15.75
C PRO A 23 36.36 15.39 16.98
N GLU A 24 37.28 15.85 17.86
CA GLU A 24 36.97 16.62 19.08
C GLU A 24 36.69 18.11 18.78
N GLY A 25 36.76 18.53 17.52
CA GLY A 25 36.46 19.89 17.07
C GLY A 25 37.63 20.89 17.06
N TYR A 26 38.84 20.48 17.45
CA TYR A 26 40.02 21.33 17.43
C TYR A 26 40.55 21.56 16.02
N LYS A 27 40.90 22.79 15.72
CA LYS A 27 41.53 23.16 14.44
C LYS A 27 43.01 22.75 14.46
N LYS A 28 43.42 21.90 13.52
CA LYS A 28 44.82 21.48 13.31
C LYS A 28 45.20 21.69 11.86
N THR A 29 46.51 21.79 11.62
CA THR A 29 47.09 21.97 10.30
C THR A 29 47.93 20.75 9.98
N ARG A 30 47.82 20.25 8.75
CA ARG A 30 48.69 19.16 8.24
C ARG A 30 49.42 19.63 6.98
N THR A 31 50.64 19.12 6.78
CA THR A 31 51.38 19.31 5.53
C THR A 31 50.85 18.28 4.53
N ILE A 32 50.39 18.77 3.37
CA ILE A 32 49.94 17.95 2.24
C ILE A 32 51.10 17.59 1.33
N GLU A 33 51.97 18.58 1.04
CA GLU A 33 53.06 18.43 0.09
C GLU A 33 54.21 19.37 0.44
N ALA A 34 55.43 18.89 0.28
CA ALA A 34 56.64 19.70 0.38
C ALA A 34 57.08 20.10 -1.03
N LEU A 35 57.06 21.37 -1.37
CA LEU A 35 57.41 21.88 -2.69
C LEU A 35 58.95 22.06 -2.87
N GLY A 36 59.69 22.14 -1.77
CA GLY A 36 61.13 22.27 -1.78
C GLY A 36 61.63 23.70 -1.47
N CYS A 37 62.93 23.92 -1.59
CA CYS A 37 63.49 25.25 -1.35
C CYS A 37 63.39 26.15 -2.59
N ALA A 38 63.41 27.46 -2.37
CA ALA A 38 63.34 28.48 -3.45
C ALA A 38 64.31 28.26 -4.61
N LYS A 39 65.52 27.82 -4.31
CA LYS A 39 66.54 27.55 -5.34
C LYS A 39 66.10 26.36 -6.22
N VAL A 40 65.68 25.27 -5.63
CA VAL A 40 65.30 24.06 -6.36
C VAL A 40 64.02 24.34 -7.21
N ILE A 41 63.12 25.16 -6.73
CA ILE A 41 61.86 25.49 -7.48
C ILE A 41 62.20 26.34 -8.71
N ARG A 42 63.12 27.34 -8.55
CA ARG A 42 63.57 28.18 -9.68
C ARG A 42 64.27 27.36 -10.75
N GLU A 43 65.16 26.47 -10.35
CA GLU A 43 65.92 25.62 -11.28
C GLU A 43 65.02 24.59 -11.98
N LYS A 44 64.11 23.93 -11.21
CA LYS A 44 63.29 22.86 -11.74
C LYS A 44 62.18 23.36 -12.67
N TYR A 45 61.59 24.51 -12.38
CA TYR A 45 60.41 25.03 -13.11
C TYR A 45 60.77 26.27 -13.98
N GLY A 46 62.00 26.71 -14.00
CA GLY A 46 62.47 27.83 -14.85
C GLY A 46 61.84 29.19 -14.49
N VAL A 47 61.47 29.38 -13.21
CA VAL A 47 60.78 30.58 -12.76
C VAL A 47 61.68 31.51 -11.97
N THR A 48 61.50 32.81 -12.12
CA THR A 48 62.29 33.83 -11.40
C THR A 48 61.77 34.01 -9.95
N ASP A 49 60.49 33.96 -9.74
CA ASP A 49 59.81 34.07 -8.43
C ASP A 49 59.21 32.73 -7.97
N ALA A 50 59.94 32.07 -7.07
CA ALA A 50 59.50 30.76 -6.52
C ALA A 50 58.25 30.89 -5.62
N GLU A 51 58.06 32.02 -4.91
CA GLU A 51 56.90 32.19 -4.05
C GLU A 51 55.61 32.41 -4.87
N GLN A 52 55.69 33.21 -5.92
CA GLN A 52 54.55 33.42 -6.81
C GLN A 52 54.15 32.11 -7.50
N TRP A 53 55.10 31.35 -7.99
CA TRP A 53 54.85 30.04 -8.58
C TRP A 53 54.14 29.08 -7.59
N CYS A 54 54.56 29.04 -6.34
CA CYS A 54 53.90 28.24 -5.30
C CYS A 54 52.47 28.67 -5.05
N ARG A 55 52.18 29.98 -5.05
CA ARG A 55 50.83 30.53 -4.89
C ARG A 55 49.92 30.11 -6.06
N ASP A 56 50.42 30.22 -7.28
CA ASP A 56 49.69 29.86 -8.50
C ASP A 56 49.40 28.35 -8.54
N TYR A 57 50.39 27.55 -8.18
CA TYR A 57 50.26 26.10 -8.05
C TYR A 57 49.19 25.71 -7.04
N ILE A 58 49.12 26.35 -5.88
CA ILE A 58 48.11 26.11 -4.87
C ILE A 58 46.76 26.61 -5.35
N ALA A 59 46.65 27.73 -6.03
CA ALA A 59 45.43 28.25 -6.61
C ALA A 59 44.85 27.25 -7.63
N GLN A 60 45.71 26.70 -8.50
CA GLN A 60 45.30 25.67 -9.45
C GLN A 60 44.83 24.41 -8.75
N LYS A 61 45.55 23.88 -7.77
CA LYS A 61 45.09 22.71 -6.96
C LYS A 61 43.79 22.96 -6.23
N ASN A 62 43.59 24.15 -5.70
CA ASN A 62 42.32 24.52 -5.06
C ASN A 62 41.15 24.58 -6.07
N LYS A 63 41.43 25.03 -7.32
CA LYS A 63 40.46 25.04 -8.41
C LYS A 63 40.12 23.61 -8.84
N GLU A 64 41.09 22.76 -9.06
CA GLU A 64 40.90 21.33 -9.36
C GLU A 64 40.14 20.60 -8.26
N GLN A 65 40.41 20.91 -6.99
CA GLN A 65 39.69 20.35 -5.85
C GLN A 65 38.22 20.83 -5.79
N LYS A 66 37.94 22.08 -6.18
CA LYS A 66 36.56 22.57 -6.32
C LYS A 66 35.84 21.91 -7.49
N GLU A 67 36.50 21.78 -8.64
CA GLU A 67 35.96 21.14 -9.84
C GLU A 67 35.70 19.64 -9.60
N SER A 68 36.61 18.93 -8.92
CA SER A 68 36.44 17.53 -8.57
C SER A 68 35.26 17.32 -7.56
N LYS A 69 35.05 18.31 -6.68
CA LYS A 69 33.86 18.33 -5.80
C LYS A 69 32.55 18.57 -6.58
N LEU A 70 32.59 19.39 -7.62
CA LEU A 70 31.44 19.64 -8.51
C LEU A 70 31.11 18.43 -9.41
N HIS A 71 32.13 17.70 -9.85
CA HIS A 71 31.98 16.57 -10.79
C HIS A 71 31.88 15.19 -10.10
N GLY A 72 31.74 15.14 -8.78
CA GLY A 72 31.45 13.91 -8.05
C GLY A 72 32.52 12.81 -8.09
N ARG A 73 33.72 13.08 -8.66
CA ARG A 73 34.85 12.13 -8.63
C ARG A 73 35.50 12.15 -7.25
N ARG A 74 35.20 11.14 -6.42
CA ARG A 74 35.86 10.91 -5.15
C ARG A 74 36.89 9.81 -5.32
N TYR A 75 38.14 10.11 -4.96
CA TYR A 75 39.17 9.09 -4.78
C TYR A 75 39.10 8.62 -3.33
N MET A 76 38.69 7.38 -3.12
CA MET A 76 38.82 6.71 -1.84
C MET A 76 40.18 6.02 -1.82
N THR A 77 41.07 6.47 -0.96
CA THR A 77 42.34 5.76 -0.73
C THR A 77 42.05 4.61 0.21
N LEU A 78 41.84 3.43 -0.34
CA LEU A 78 41.77 2.18 0.43
C LEU A 78 43.23 1.84 0.84
N LYS A 79 43.50 1.88 2.15
CA LYS A 79 44.71 1.26 2.68
C LYS A 79 44.51 -0.24 2.67
N LEU A 80 45.14 -0.94 1.73
CA LEU A 80 45.07 -2.39 1.54
C LEU A 80 45.54 -3.22 2.76
N GLN A 81 45.91 -2.60 3.86
CA GLN A 81 46.41 -3.25 5.08
C GLN A 81 45.43 -3.19 6.27
N GLU A 82 44.30 -2.55 6.14
CA GLU A 82 43.28 -2.63 7.18
C GLU A 82 42.51 -3.93 7.00
N HIS A 83 42.64 -4.83 7.98
CA HIS A 83 41.82 -6.04 8.05
C HIS A 83 40.35 -5.66 7.99
N LEU A 84 39.57 -6.32 7.11
CA LEU A 84 38.13 -6.27 7.16
C LEU A 84 37.69 -6.54 8.60
N PRO A 85 36.85 -5.71 9.21
CA PRO A 85 36.39 -5.97 10.57
C PRO A 85 35.79 -7.36 10.62
N LYS A 86 36.18 -8.15 11.66
CA LYS A 86 35.59 -9.46 11.89
C LYS A 86 34.08 -9.35 11.84
N ALA A 87 33.46 -10.25 11.08
CA ALA A 87 32.07 -10.22 10.65
C ALA A 87 31.01 -10.45 11.75
N GLU A 88 31.14 -9.79 12.88
CA GLU A 88 30.16 -9.91 13.99
C GLU A 88 29.00 -8.89 13.91
N LYS A 89 29.11 -7.82 13.13
CA LYS A 89 28.00 -6.89 12.83
C LYS A 89 27.85 -6.72 11.32
N SER A 90 26.62 -6.84 10.86
CA SER A 90 26.28 -6.50 9.47
C SER A 90 26.72 -5.07 9.20
N SER A 91 27.58 -4.89 8.20
CA SER A 91 27.99 -3.55 7.72
C SER A 91 26.98 -2.92 6.77
N ILE A 92 25.95 -3.69 6.38
CA ILE A 92 24.92 -3.27 5.43
C ILE A 92 23.61 -3.07 6.19
N TYR A 93 23.06 -1.85 6.05
CA TYR A 93 21.79 -1.47 6.68
C TYR A 93 20.79 -1.07 5.59
N ASN A 94 19.49 -1.21 5.89
CA ASN A 94 18.44 -0.65 5.05
C ASN A 94 18.17 0.80 5.49
N ALA A 95 18.25 1.75 4.57
CA ALA A 95 17.92 3.15 4.81
C ALA A 95 16.49 3.52 4.36
N GLY A 96 15.78 2.63 3.66
CA GLY A 96 14.40 2.86 3.20
C GLY A 96 13.42 3.08 4.36
N TYR A 97 13.73 2.57 5.55
CA TYR A 97 12.91 2.84 6.73
C TYR A 97 12.87 4.32 7.12
N LEU A 98 13.84 5.14 6.72
CA LEU A 98 13.86 6.58 7.01
C LEU A 98 12.72 7.32 6.31
N VAL A 99 12.30 6.83 5.15
CA VAL A 99 11.09 7.29 4.46
C VAL A 99 9.86 6.97 5.29
N LEU A 100 9.77 5.74 5.79
CA LEU A 100 8.66 5.28 6.64
C LEU A 100 8.65 5.98 8.01
N ASP A 101 9.81 6.27 8.59
CA ASP A 101 9.95 6.99 9.86
C ASP A 101 9.38 8.41 9.79
N ASN A 102 9.57 9.11 8.66
CA ASN A 102 8.96 10.40 8.43
C ASN A 102 7.42 10.31 8.46
N LEU A 103 6.84 9.36 7.74
CA LEU A 103 5.39 9.14 7.71
C LEU A 103 4.85 8.66 9.06
N TYR A 104 5.59 7.80 9.76
CA TYR A 104 5.26 7.32 11.09
C TYR A 104 5.03 8.50 12.06
N HIS A 105 5.94 9.45 12.07
CA HIS A 105 5.81 10.65 12.90
C HIS A 105 4.72 11.60 12.39
N SER A 106 4.60 11.78 11.08
CA SER A 106 3.57 12.63 10.46
C SER A 106 2.15 12.12 10.72
N PHE A 107 1.96 10.81 10.79
CA PHE A 107 0.66 10.17 11.12
C PHE A 107 0.45 9.98 12.63
N GLY A 108 1.29 10.59 13.46
CA GLY A 108 1.09 10.69 14.91
C GLY A 108 1.29 9.39 15.69
N PHE A 109 1.91 8.37 15.12
CA PHE A 109 2.11 7.08 15.82
C PHE A 109 2.84 7.22 17.16
N SER A 110 3.84 8.13 17.23
CA SER A 110 4.54 8.39 18.49
C SER A 110 3.61 9.00 19.56
N ASN A 111 2.68 9.88 19.15
CA ASN A 111 1.71 10.50 20.06
C ASN A 111 0.73 9.44 20.56
N ILE A 112 0.26 8.56 19.67
CA ILE A 112 -0.63 7.44 20.02
C ILE A 112 0.05 6.52 21.04
N CYS A 113 1.31 6.14 20.81
CA CYS A 113 2.07 5.34 21.77
C CYS A 113 2.19 6.04 23.13
N SER A 114 2.44 7.34 23.14
CA SER A 114 2.53 8.12 24.38
C SER A 114 1.19 8.18 25.11
N GLU A 115 0.07 8.38 24.41
CA GLU A 115 -1.29 8.37 24.96
C GLU A 115 -1.63 7.01 25.59
N ILE A 116 -1.30 5.90 24.91
CA ILE A 116 -1.49 4.54 25.44
C ILE A 116 -0.65 4.32 26.69
N MET A 117 0.63 4.69 26.68
CA MET A 117 1.50 4.48 27.84
C MET A 117 1.12 5.33 29.04
N GLN A 118 0.58 6.54 28.82
CA GLN A 118 0.04 7.38 29.88
C GLN A 118 -1.20 6.77 30.54
N SER A 119 -2.06 6.09 29.79
CA SER A 119 -3.23 5.38 30.34
C SER A 119 -2.86 4.07 31.06
N HIS A 120 -1.62 3.59 30.91
CA HIS A 120 -1.12 2.36 31.52
C HIS A 120 0.16 2.60 32.36
N PRO A 121 0.11 3.45 33.41
CA PRO A 121 1.30 3.87 34.16
C PRO A 121 2.00 2.75 34.92
N HIS A 122 1.33 1.62 35.11
CA HIS A 122 1.88 0.42 35.77
C HIS A 122 2.73 -0.45 34.85
N ILE A 123 2.73 -0.18 33.54
CA ILE A 123 3.51 -0.95 32.57
C ILE A 123 4.88 -0.32 32.41
N HIS A 124 5.92 -1.04 32.81
CA HIS A 124 7.30 -0.59 32.74
C HIS A 124 8.19 -1.60 32.00
N GLY A 125 9.39 -1.18 31.64
CA GLY A 125 10.46 -2.06 31.17
C GLY A 125 10.50 -2.26 29.65
N PHE A 126 9.72 -1.50 28.85
CA PHE A 126 9.90 -1.42 27.40
C PHE A 126 9.30 -0.12 26.83
N ASP A 127 9.81 0.29 25.68
CA ASP A 127 9.31 1.44 24.92
C ASP A 127 8.35 0.97 23.83
N LEU A 128 7.03 1.23 24.01
CA LEU A 128 5.99 0.86 23.05
C LEU A 128 6.25 1.50 21.68
N ASN A 129 6.70 2.75 21.64
CA ASN A 129 6.97 3.47 20.39
C ASN A 129 8.11 2.80 19.61
N ASN A 130 9.18 2.40 20.29
CA ASN A 130 10.31 1.70 19.70
C ASN A 130 9.89 0.32 19.14
N VAL A 131 9.10 -0.43 19.91
CA VAL A 131 8.58 -1.74 19.49
C VAL A 131 7.64 -1.59 18.28
N LEU A 132 6.74 -0.61 18.28
CA LEU A 132 5.81 -0.38 17.19
C LEU A 132 6.53 0.00 15.90
N LYS A 133 7.54 0.88 15.95
CA LYS A 133 8.41 1.20 14.81
C LYS A 133 9.02 -0.07 14.21
N ALA A 134 9.66 -0.88 15.04
CA ALA A 134 10.30 -2.11 14.58
C ALA A 134 9.29 -3.09 13.97
N LEU A 135 8.07 -3.20 14.53
CA LEU A 135 7.00 -4.03 13.99
C LEU A 135 6.53 -3.55 12.62
N LEU A 136 6.32 -2.23 12.45
CA LEU A 136 5.82 -1.66 11.19
C LEU A 136 6.88 -1.68 10.10
N PHE A 137 8.08 -1.20 10.42
CA PHE A 137 9.18 -1.17 9.44
C PHE A 137 9.62 -2.59 9.07
N GLY A 138 9.67 -3.49 10.06
CA GLY A 138 9.93 -4.90 9.82
C GLY A 138 8.86 -5.56 8.96
N ARG A 139 7.57 -5.23 9.16
CA ARG A 139 6.48 -5.77 8.35
C ARG A 139 6.54 -5.31 6.89
N ILE A 140 6.95 -4.08 6.63
CA ILE A 140 7.04 -3.50 5.28
C ILE A 140 8.32 -3.98 4.55
N LEU A 141 9.46 -3.89 5.23
CA LEU A 141 10.76 -4.08 4.61
C LEU A 141 11.24 -5.54 4.65
N PHE A 142 10.92 -6.25 5.71
CA PHE A 142 11.35 -7.63 5.99
C PHE A 142 10.18 -8.47 6.51
N PRO A 143 9.12 -8.70 5.71
CA PRO A 143 7.99 -9.53 6.14
C PRO A 143 8.49 -10.85 6.72
N SER A 144 8.18 -11.12 7.98
CA SER A 144 8.75 -12.27 8.69
C SER A 144 8.02 -12.54 10.02
N SER A 145 8.42 -13.62 10.69
CA SER A 145 7.96 -13.91 12.05
C SER A 145 8.50 -12.89 13.05
N LYS A 146 7.82 -12.74 14.20
CA LYS A 146 8.26 -11.86 15.31
C LYS A 146 9.63 -12.26 15.86
N LEU A 147 9.92 -13.55 15.88
CA LEU A 147 11.22 -14.08 16.28
C LEU A 147 12.31 -13.68 15.27
N ALA A 148 12.07 -13.85 13.97
CA ALA A 148 13.03 -13.45 12.95
C ALA A 148 13.29 -11.93 12.95
N LEU A 149 12.26 -11.12 13.26
CA LEU A 149 12.42 -9.68 13.42
C LEU A 149 13.41 -9.35 14.54
N THR A 150 13.27 -9.94 15.72
CA THR A 150 14.16 -9.69 16.86
C THR A 150 15.56 -10.25 16.66
N ASP A 151 15.69 -11.45 16.12
CA ASP A 151 16.99 -12.12 16.04
C ASP A 151 17.82 -11.64 14.85
N LYS A 152 17.18 -11.33 13.74
CA LYS A 152 17.85 -11.09 12.47
C LYS A 152 17.64 -9.67 11.96
N TYR A 153 16.38 -9.21 11.82
CA TYR A 153 16.06 -8.05 11.02
C TYR A 153 16.18 -6.72 11.76
N GLN A 154 15.97 -6.66 13.09
CA GLN A 154 16.21 -5.42 13.82
C GLN A 154 17.63 -4.87 13.66
N LYS A 155 18.63 -5.75 13.45
CA LYS A 155 20.02 -5.39 13.20
C LYS A 155 20.29 -4.83 11.80
N LYS A 156 19.30 -4.86 10.91
CA LYS A 156 19.39 -4.30 9.55
C LYS A 156 19.00 -2.83 9.47
N PHE A 157 18.53 -2.25 10.54
CA PHE A 157 18.25 -0.83 10.62
C PHE A 157 19.48 -0.07 11.15
N ILE A 158 19.63 1.19 10.73
CA ILE A 158 20.69 2.07 11.26
C ILE A 158 20.42 2.39 12.73
N GLU A 159 19.13 2.54 13.08
CA GLU A 159 18.67 2.72 14.46
C GLU A 159 18.68 1.37 15.17
N ASP A 160 19.27 1.33 16.36
CA ASP A 160 19.26 0.13 17.18
C ASP A 160 17.95 0.06 17.97
N PHE A 161 17.10 -0.91 17.64
CA PHE A 161 15.81 -1.07 18.32
C PHE A 161 15.92 -1.81 19.64
N ASP A 162 16.90 -2.70 19.81
CA ASP A 162 17.14 -3.51 21.00
C ASP A 162 15.85 -4.07 21.65
N ILE A 163 15.01 -4.71 20.83
CA ILE A 163 13.75 -5.28 21.28
C ILE A 163 13.81 -6.80 21.38
N SER A 164 13.12 -7.34 22.40
CA SER A 164 12.94 -8.78 22.58
C SER A 164 11.55 -9.23 22.08
N VAL A 165 11.42 -10.54 21.83
CA VAL A 165 10.11 -11.15 21.48
C VAL A 165 9.07 -10.89 22.58
N GLN A 166 9.48 -10.85 23.85
CA GLN A 166 8.59 -10.55 24.96
C GLN A 166 8.05 -9.12 24.91
N HIS A 167 8.90 -8.14 24.54
CA HIS A 167 8.46 -6.76 24.32
C HIS A 167 7.42 -6.68 23.21
N ILE A 168 7.61 -7.45 22.13
CA ILE A 168 6.64 -7.52 21.02
C ILE A 168 5.29 -8.06 21.51
N TYR A 169 5.26 -9.16 22.25
CA TYR A 169 3.99 -9.72 22.71
C TYR A 169 3.26 -8.81 23.70
N ARG A 170 3.98 -8.12 24.60
CA ARG A 170 3.39 -7.10 25.48
C ARG A 170 2.81 -5.94 24.68
N ALA A 171 3.55 -5.44 23.70
CA ALA A 171 3.06 -4.40 22.80
C ALA A 171 1.81 -4.85 22.04
N MET A 172 1.78 -6.08 21.52
CA MET A 172 0.62 -6.62 20.82
C MET A 172 -0.62 -6.69 21.72
N ASP A 173 -0.48 -7.10 22.98
CA ASP A 173 -1.61 -7.13 23.90
C ASP A 173 -2.14 -5.72 24.19
N LEU A 174 -1.27 -4.71 24.40
CA LEU A 174 -1.64 -3.29 24.53
C LEU A 174 -2.30 -2.70 23.27
N LEU A 175 -1.75 -3.02 22.11
CA LEU A 175 -2.32 -2.54 20.84
C LEU A 175 -3.73 -3.09 20.61
N ALA A 176 -3.97 -4.37 20.92
CA ALA A 176 -5.29 -4.98 20.80
C ALA A 176 -6.31 -4.34 21.75
N GLU A 177 -5.91 -4.07 22.99
CA GLU A 177 -6.75 -3.43 24.00
C GLU A 177 -7.17 -2.01 23.56
N ASN A 178 -6.26 -1.28 22.91
CA ASN A 178 -6.48 0.10 22.47
C ASN A 178 -6.88 0.21 20.98
N ASN A 179 -7.42 -0.86 20.37
CA ASN A 179 -7.66 -0.92 18.94
C ASN A 179 -8.54 0.23 18.41
N THR A 180 -9.64 0.54 19.09
CA THR A 180 -10.56 1.63 18.70
C THR A 180 -9.89 3.00 18.81
N LEU A 181 -9.19 3.25 19.93
CA LEU A 181 -8.41 4.50 20.12
C LEU A 181 -7.39 4.69 19.01
N ILE A 182 -6.65 3.65 18.67
CA ILE A 182 -5.62 3.70 17.63
C ILE A 182 -6.24 4.06 16.27
N GLN A 183 -7.34 3.42 15.87
CA GLN A 183 -8.00 3.71 14.60
C GLN A 183 -8.50 5.17 14.54
N ASP A 184 -9.14 5.65 15.61
CA ASP A 184 -9.59 7.04 15.73
C ASP A 184 -8.44 8.04 15.60
N ARG A 185 -7.37 7.85 16.35
CA ARG A 185 -6.19 8.73 16.31
C ARG A 185 -5.45 8.69 14.97
N LEU A 186 -5.36 7.52 14.34
CA LEU A 186 -4.75 7.39 13.02
C LEU A 186 -5.53 8.17 11.96
N TYR A 187 -6.86 8.12 11.99
CA TYR A 187 -7.67 8.97 11.12
C TYR A 187 -7.43 10.45 11.41
N TYR A 188 -7.48 10.87 12.67
CA TYR A 188 -7.27 12.26 13.08
C TYR A 188 -5.93 12.82 12.60
N TYR A 189 -4.83 12.11 12.85
CA TYR A 189 -3.50 12.57 12.44
C TYR A 189 -3.27 12.48 10.93
N SER A 190 -3.70 11.40 10.29
CA SER A 190 -3.53 11.25 8.84
C SER A 190 -4.32 12.30 8.06
N SER A 191 -5.52 12.68 8.51
CA SER A 191 -6.35 13.72 7.85
C SER A 191 -5.72 15.11 7.91
N LYS A 192 -4.80 15.36 8.83
CA LYS A 192 -4.02 16.62 8.89
C LYS A 192 -2.80 16.60 7.98
N THR A 193 -2.35 15.42 7.57
CA THR A 193 -1.13 15.23 6.78
C THR A 193 -1.42 15.05 5.30
N VAL A 194 -2.51 14.34 5.00
CA VAL A 194 -2.97 14.08 3.64
C VAL A 194 -4.47 14.38 3.56
N ASN A 195 -4.93 14.79 2.39
CA ASN A 195 -6.37 14.97 2.18
C ASN A 195 -7.09 13.61 2.25
N ARG A 196 -8.20 13.53 3.00
CA ARG A 196 -9.00 12.33 3.22
C ARG A 196 -10.44 12.58 2.76
N ASN A 197 -10.91 11.84 1.78
CA ASN A 197 -12.29 11.96 1.28
C ASN A 197 -13.19 10.91 1.96
N ILE A 198 -13.84 11.28 3.04
CA ILE A 198 -14.77 10.39 3.78
C ILE A 198 -16.22 10.46 3.30
N ASN A 199 -16.55 11.27 2.29
CA ASN A 199 -17.89 11.32 1.71
C ASN A 199 -18.20 10.04 0.92
N ASN A 200 -17.17 9.41 0.36
CA ASN A 200 -17.29 8.11 -0.29
C ASN A 200 -16.41 7.11 0.45
N ILE A 201 -17.00 6.06 0.99
CA ILE A 201 -16.27 5.00 1.67
C ILE A 201 -16.54 3.65 1.02
N TYR A 202 -15.50 2.85 0.92
CA TYR A 202 -15.55 1.53 0.31
C TYR A 202 -15.40 0.48 1.39
N TYR A 203 -16.26 -0.53 1.36
CA TYR A 203 -16.21 -1.64 2.29
C TYR A 203 -16.05 -2.96 1.55
N ASP A 204 -15.12 -3.78 2.01
CA ASP A 204 -14.97 -5.17 1.58
C ASP A 204 -14.48 -6.05 2.73
N CYS A 205 -14.69 -7.35 2.57
CA CYS A 205 -14.24 -8.38 3.49
C CYS A 205 -13.28 -9.33 2.81
N SER A 206 -12.26 -9.75 3.57
CA SER A 206 -11.39 -10.83 3.13
C SER A 206 -11.10 -11.78 4.28
N ASN A 207 -10.68 -13.00 3.94
CA ASN A 207 -10.28 -13.95 4.95
C ASN A 207 -8.79 -14.27 4.85
N PHE A 208 -8.24 -14.66 6.01
CA PHE A 208 -6.84 -15.01 6.19
C PHE A 208 -6.78 -16.35 6.92
N TYR A 209 -5.98 -17.28 6.40
CA TYR A 209 -5.86 -18.59 7.00
C TYR A 209 -4.75 -18.67 8.04
N SER A 210 -5.00 -19.50 9.06
CA SER A 210 -4.03 -19.86 10.08
C SER A 210 -3.14 -21.00 9.57
N GLU A 211 -1.89 -21.05 9.98
CA GLU A 211 -1.04 -22.21 9.72
C GLU A 211 -1.49 -23.45 10.49
N LYS A 212 -2.10 -23.28 11.66
CA LYS A 212 -2.62 -24.40 12.44
C LYS A 212 -3.90 -24.94 11.83
N GLU A 213 -4.00 -26.26 11.71
CA GLU A 213 -5.11 -26.93 11.06
C GLU A 213 -6.36 -27.07 11.95
N MET A 214 -6.22 -27.07 13.28
CA MET A 214 -7.32 -27.26 14.21
C MET A 214 -7.89 -25.93 14.74
N GLU A 215 -9.22 -25.85 14.89
CA GLU A 215 -9.86 -24.79 15.65
C GLU A 215 -9.47 -24.85 17.13
N ASP A 216 -9.41 -23.67 17.76
CA ASP A 216 -9.05 -23.61 19.18
C ASP A 216 -10.21 -24.11 20.08
N CYS A 217 -11.47 -23.95 19.68
CA CYS A 217 -12.63 -24.40 20.43
C CYS A 217 -12.75 -25.93 20.53
N ASP A 218 -12.15 -26.68 19.59
CA ASP A 218 -12.17 -28.14 19.59
C ASP A 218 -11.20 -28.76 20.59
N ARG A 219 -10.41 -27.93 21.25
CA ARG A 219 -9.46 -28.35 22.27
C ARG A 219 -10.18 -28.70 23.57
N LYS A 220 -10.42 -30.00 23.77
CA LYS A 220 -11.09 -30.55 24.95
C LYS A 220 -10.26 -30.40 26.24
N ASP A 221 -8.96 -30.18 26.13
CA ASP A 221 -8.00 -30.02 27.23
C ASP A 221 -8.00 -28.61 27.83
N LYS A 222 -8.78 -27.68 27.26
CA LYS A 222 -8.80 -26.27 27.65
C LYS A 222 -10.06 -25.86 28.41
N SER A 223 -9.91 -24.91 29.38
CA SER A 223 -11.01 -24.33 30.13
C SER A 223 -11.91 -23.45 29.24
N GLU A 224 -13.15 -23.21 29.67
CA GLU A 224 -14.08 -22.32 28.97
C GLU A 224 -13.59 -20.87 28.95
N GLU A 225 -12.85 -20.42 29.95
CA GLU A 225 -12.20 -19.09 29.98
C GLU A 225 -11.13 -18.99 28.89
N TRP A 226 -10.30 -20.03 28.76
CA TRP A 226 -9.32 -20.08 27.67
C TRP A 226 -9.98 -20.03 26.29
N LYS A 227 -11.08 -20.76 26.10
CA LYS A 227 -11.83 -20.78 24.84
C LYS A 227 -12.41 -19.42 24.47
N LYS A 228 -12.83 -18.59 25.46
CA LYS A 228 -13.32 -17.22 25.24
C LYS A 228 -12.24 -16.30 24.65
N GLU A 229 -10.98 -16.48 25.04
CA GLU A 229 -9.84 -15.72 24.51
C GLU A 229 -9.29 -16.29 23.18
N HIS A 230 -9.88 -17.39 22.68
CA HIS A 230 -9.40 -18.14 21.51
C HIS A 230 -10.60 -18.50 20.60
N SER A 231 -11.39 -17.49 20.26
CA SER A 231 -12.67 -17.68 19.56
C SER A 231 -12.61 -17.33 18.07
N LEU A 232 -11.59 -16.58 17.61
CA LEU A 232 -11.54 -16.03 16.26
C LEU A 232 -11.20 -17.06 15.18
N ARG A 233 -10.31 -18.02 15.47
CA ARG A 233 -9.91 -19.05 14.50
C ARG A 233 -10.99 -20.09 14.35
N LYS A 234 -11.75 -20.02 13.25
CA LYS A 234 -12.84 -20.92 12.94
C LYS A 234 -12.76 -21.40 11.50
N TYR A 235 -13.24 -22.62 11.25
CA TYR A 235 -13.50 -23.05 9.89
C TYR A 235 -14.57 -22.15 9.26
N GLY A 236 -14.41 -21.90 7.96
CA GLY A 236 -15.32 -21.06 7.21
C GLY A 236 -15.06 -21.19 5.71
N LYS A 237 -15.78 -20.41 4.92
CA LYS A 237 -15.63 -20.41 3.47
C LYS A 237 -14.32 -19.73 3.07
N SER A 238 -13.26 -20.53 2.95
CA SER A 238 -11.94 -20.02 2.52
C SER A 238 -12.00 -19.52 1.07
N LYS A 239 -11.65 -18.25 0.85
CA LYS A 239 -11.52 -17.67 -0.51
C LYS A 239 -10.34 -18.30 -1.30
N GLU A 240 -9.48 -19.07 -0.63
CA GLU A 240 -8.30 -19.74 -1.19
C GLU A 240 -8.42 -21.25 -1.27
N ASN A 241 -9.61 -21.79 -0.91
CA ASN A 241 -9.87 -23.23 -0.87
C ASN A 241 -8.88 -24.00 0.03
N ARG A 242 -8.43 -23.38 1.14
CA ARG A 242 -7.57 -24.01 2.14
C ARG A 242 -8.42 -24.70 3.20
N PRO A 243 -7.99 -25.87 3.71
CA PRO A 243 -8.71 -26.58 4.78
C PRO A 243 -8.48 -25.98 6.17
N ASN A 244 -7.59 -25.01 6.29
CA ASN A 244 -7.20 -24.41 7.56
C ASN A 244 -8.30 -23.48 8.12
N PRO A 245 -8.41 -23.34 9.46
CA PRO A 245 -9.21 -22.31 10.08
C PRO A 245 -8.79 -20.91 9.60
N ILE A 246 -9.77 -20.04 9.49
CA ILE A 246 -9.59 -18.67 9.00
C ILE A 246 -10.09 -17.66 10.03
N VAL A 247 -9.74 -16.40 9.80
CA VAL A 247 -10.42 -15.24 10.38
C VAL A 247 -10.97 -14.38 9.24
N GLN A 248 -12.06 -13.68 9.51
CA GLN A 248 -12.65 -12.69 8.62
C GLN A 248 -12.16 -11.31 9.01
N MET A 249 -11.71 -10.52 8.03
CA MET A 249 -11.36 -9.12 8.21
C MET A 249 -12.23 -8.26 7.31
N GLY A 250 -13.03 -7.39 7.93
CA GLY A 250 -13.71 -6.31 7.24
C GLY A 250 -12.87 -5.04 7.32
N MET A 251 -12.85 -4.26 6.25
CA MET A 251 -12.10 -3.00 6.20
C MET A 251 -12.88 -1.92 5.45
N PHE A 252 -12.85 -0.71 5.98
CA PHE A 252 -13.23 0.49 5.28
C PHE A 252 -12.01 1.23 4.71
N MET A 253 -12.18 1.78 3.53
CA MET A 253 -11.26 2.65 2.82
C MET A 253 -12.00 3.93 2.42
N ASP A 254 -11.34 5.08 2.46
CA ASP A 254 -11.93 6.34 2.01
C ASP A 254 -11.90 6.53 0.48
N GLY A 255 -12.51 7.61 0.02
CA GLY A 255 -12.59 7.95 -1.40
C GLY A 255 -11.24 8.24 -2.06
N ASP A 256 -10.17 8.37 -1.31
CA ASP A 256 -8.81 8.60 -1.80
C ASP A 256 -7.91 7.35 -1.69
N GLY A 257 -8.48 6.19 -1.37
CA GLY A 257 -7.74 4.93 -1.31
C GLY A 257 -7.02 4.67 0.00
N MET A 258 -7.28 5.47 1.03
CA MET A 258 -6.62 5.34 2.34
C MET A 258 -7.45 4.48 3.30
N PRO A 259 -6.85 3.51 4.02
CA PRO A 259 -7.54 2.73 5.04
C PRO A 259 -8.14 3.62 6.12
N LEU A 260 -9.42 3.35 6.50
CA LEU A 260 -10.16 4.10 7.52
C LEU A 260 -10.25 3.33 8.82
N GLY A 261 -10.74 2.11 8.75
CA GLY A 261 -10.97 1.28 9.90
C GLY A 261 -11.12 -0.19 9.51
N PHE A 262 -10.95 -1.08 10.47
CA PHE A 262 -11.06 -2.52 10.25
C PHE A 262 -11.66 -3.23 11.46
N CYS A 263 -12.22 -4.42 11.21
CA CYS A 263 -12.58 -5.36 12.25
C CYS A 263 -12.10 -6.77 11.93
N VAL A 264 -11.87 -7.57 12.97
CA VAL A 264 -11.55 -9.00 12.84
C VAL A 264 -12.68 -9.80 13.50
N LYS A 265 -13.20 -10.77 12.78
CA LYS A 265 -14.33 -11.61 13.21
C LYS A 265 -13.97 -13.08 13.05
N PRO A 266 -14.69 -13.98 13.78
CA PRO A 266 -14.50 -15.42 13.59
C PRO A 266 -14.67 -15.87 12.15
N GLY A 267 -13.90 -16.87 11.72
CA GLY A 267 -13.89 -17.37 10.35
C GLY A 267 -15.25 -17.87 9.83
N CYS A 268 -16.15 -18.28 10.72
CA CYS A 268 -17.51 -18.72 10.38
C CYS A 268 -18.52 -17.56 10.25
N THR A 269 -18.12 -16.31 10.52
CA THR A 269 -19.02 -15.14 10.48
C THR A 269 -19.50 -14.87 9.06
N ASN A 270 -20.78 -14.54 8.89
CA ASN A 270 -21.29 -14.06 7.62
C ASN A 270 -20.75 -12.67 7.33
N GLU A 271 -20.07 -12.48 6.19
CA GLU A 271 -19.46 -11.22 5.79
C GLU A 271 -20.46 -10.05 5.79
N GLN A 272 -21.71 -10.27 5.42
CA GLN A 272 -22.76 -9.23 5.38
C GLN A 272 -23.05 -8.60 6.75
N THR A 273 -22.89 -9.37 7.83
CA THR A 273 -23.19 -8.88 9.19
C THR A 273 -22.07 -8.04 9.79
N THR A 274 -20.93 -7.95 9.13
CA THR A 274 -19.74 -7.23 9.63
C THR A 274 -19.74 -5.75 9.25
N LEU A 275 -20.50 -5.35 8.22
CA LEU A 275 -20.53 -3.98 7.70
C LEU A 275 -21.10 -2.99 8.72
N ILE A 276 -22.34 -3.16 9.14
CA ILE A 276 -23.07 -2.21 9.98
C ILE A 276 -22.35 -1.91 11.31
N PRO A 277 -21.85 -2.90 12.06
CA PRO A 277 -21.13 -2.62 13.30
C PRO A 277 -19.88 -1.75 13.10
N LEU A 278 -19.06 -2.05 12.08
CA LEU A 278 -17.86 -1.28 11.80
C LEU A 278 -18.19 0.10 11.23
N GLU A 279 -19.24 0.21 10.40
CA GLU A 279 -19.70 1.48 9.87
C GLU A 279 -20.16 2.43 10.99
N LYS A 280 -20.88 1.93 11.98
CA LYS A 280 -21.29 2.72 13.16
C LYS A 280 -20.07 3.30 13.90
N GLU A 281 -19.01 2.52 14.06
CA GLU A 281 -17.77 2.97 14.68
C GLU A 281 -17.09 4.05 13.83
N VAL A 282 -16.95 3.82 12.53
CA VAL A 282 -16.31 4.75 11.58
C VAL A 282 -17.06 6.09 11.53
N VAL A 283 -18.38 6.07 11.36
CA VAL A 283 -19.18 7.29 11.26
C VAL A 283 -19.16 8.08 12.56
N LYS A 284 -19.27 7.41 13.71
CA LYS A 284 -19.22 8.05 15.03
C LYS A 284 -17.88 8.70 15.30
N ASN A 285 -16.79 7.96 15.06
CA ASN A 285 -15.45 8.41 15.40
C ASN A 285 -14.95 9.51 14.48
N PHE A 286 -15.32 9.46 13.19
CA PHE A 286 -14.80 10.39 12.19
C PHE A 286 -15.74 11.57 11.91
N LYS A 287 -16.88 11.65 12.61
CA LYS A 287 -17.91 12.70 12.45
C LYS A 287 -18.30 12.92 10.98
N ALA A 288 -18.43 11.80 10.24
CA ALA A 288 -18.85 11.84 8.86
C ALA A 288 -20.34 12.22 8.79
N ALA A 289 -20.63 13.38 8.19
CA ALA A 289 -22.01 13.87 8.07
C ALA A 289 -22.75 13.12 6.95
N ASP A 290 -22.25 13.22 5.72
CA ASP A 290 -22.87 12.60 4.55
C ASP A 290 -21.94 11.51 4.00
N VAL A 291 -22.44 10.27 3.92
CA VAL A 291 -21.62 9.12 3.55
C VAL A 291 -22.27 8.30 2.46
N ILE A 292 -21.52 8.01 1.41
CA ILE A 292 -21.86 7.03 0.38
C ILE A 292 -21.05 5.76 0.64
N VAL A 293 -21.70 4.67 1.00
CA VAL A 293 -21.06 3.37 1.25
C VAL A 293 -21.07 2.53 -0.01
N CYS A 294 -19.88 2.20 -0.51
CA CYS A 294 -19.69 1.38 -1.71
C CYS A 294 -19.33 -0.05 -1.32
N THR A 295 -20.11 -1.03 -1.82
CA THR A 295 -19.91 -2.46 -1.54
C THR A 295 -19.97 -3.31 -2.80
N ASP A 296 -19.53 -4.57 -2.69
CA ASP A 296 -19.74 -5.56 -3.74
C ASP A 296 -21.09 -6.30 -3.58
N ALA A 297 -21.46 -7.08 -4.60
CA ALA A 297 -22.72 -7.86 -4.60
C ALA A 297 -22.77 -8.95 -3.52
N GLY A 298 -21.65 -9.38 -2.98
CA GLY A 298 -21.56 -10.37 -1.90
C GLY A 298 -21.96 -9.78 -0.55
N LEU A 299 -21.77 -8.48 -0.38
CA LEU A 299 -22.09 -7.73 0.84
C LEU A 299 -23.45 -7.04 0.80
N THR A 300 -24.12 -7.08 -0.36
CA THR A 300 -25.45 -6.52 -0.53
C THR A 300 -26.47 -7.37 0.19
N SER A 301 -27.00 -6.88 1.30
CA SER A 301 -28.17 -7.42 1.97
C SER A 301 -29.22 -6.32 2.09
N TYR A 302 -30.49 -6.71 2.23
CA TYR A 302 -31.58 -5.75 2.47
C TYR A 302 -31.27 -4.87 3.69
N ASP A 303 -30.79 -5.47 4.78
CA ASP A 303 -30.47 -4.73 6.02
C ASP A 303 -29.35 -3.72 5.82
N ASN A 304 -28.29 -4.09 5.08
CA ASN A 304 -27.18 -3.17 4.76
C ASN A 304 -27.66 -2.00 3.88
N CYS A 305 -28.49 -2.26 2.88
CA CYS A 305 -29.07 -1.21 2.03
C CYS A 305 -30.04 -0.33 2.83
N LYS A 306 -30.90 -0.92 3.65
CA LYS A 306 -31.84 -0.18 4.50
C LYS A 306 -31.12 0.70 5.52
N PHE A 307 -30.04 0.20 6.14
CA PHE A 307 -29.23 0.96 7.08
C PHE A 307 -28.57 2.17 6.41
N ASN A 308 -28.24 2.06 5.13
CA ASN A 308 -27.65 3.13 4.30
C ASN A 308 -28.70 3.87 3.45
N ASN A 309 -29.96 3.87 3.88
CA ASN A 309 -31.05 4.65 3.28
C ASN A 309 -31.66 5.56 4.33
N ILE A 310 -30.87 6.52 4.80
CA ILE A 310 -31.25 7.45 5.88
C ILE A 310 -31.17 8.87 5.33
N ASP A 311 -32.27 9.61 5.49
CA ASP A 311 -32.37 11.04 5.22
C ASP A 311 -32.20 11.87 6.49
N GLU A 312 -31.95 13.16 6.36
CA GLU A 312 -31.70 14.09 7.49
C GLU A 312 -32.79 14.08 8.56
N ASN A 313 -34.01 13.74 8.19
CA ASN A 313 -35.18 13.72 9.08
C ASN A 313 -35.50 12.33 9.66
N ASP A 314 -34.65 11.32 9.41
CA ASP A 314 -34.89 9.96 9.90
C ASP A 314 -34.75 9.90 11.45
N PRO A 315 -35.63 9.22 12.17
CA PRO A 315 -35.50 9.02 13.61
C PRO A 315 -34.18 8.37 14.06
N LEU A 316 -33.50 7.62 13.19
CA LEU A 316 -32.18 7.02 13.47
C LEU A 316 -31.09 8.07 13.62
N VAL A 317 -31.27 9.27 13.09
CA VAL A 317 -30.36 10.44 13.32
C VAL A 317 -30.30 10.79 14.82
N GLN A 318 -31.36 10.53 15.59
CA GLN A 318 -31.40 10.74 17.03
C GLN A 318 -30.42 9.86 17.82
N TYR A 319 -29.94 8.76 17.22
CA TYR A 319 -28.92 7.87 17.83
C TYR A 319 -27.49 8.31 17.59
N GLY A 320 -27.25 9.58 17.24
CA GLY A 320 -25.92 10.16 17.02
C GLY A 320 -25.29 9.81 15.65
N LEU A 321 -26.12 9.34 14.74
CA LEU A 321 -25.75 9.11 13.33
C LEU A 321 -26.27 10.32 12.53
N SER A 322 -25.51 11.43 12.55
CA SER A 322 -25.86 12.64 11.81
C SER A 322 -25.55 12.49 10.32
N GLY A 323 -26.45 13.04 9.47
CA GLY A 323 -26.25 13.19 8.03
C GLY A 323 -26.93 12.15 7.17
N GLN A 324 -26.92 12.43 5.85
CA GLN A 324 -27.48 11.53 4.84
C GLN A 324 -26.61 10.29 4.67
N ARG A 325 -27.27 9.15 4.47
CA ARG A 325 -26.60 7.89 4.15
C ARG A 325 -27.10 7.34 2.85
N ARG A 326 -26.17 7.06 1.99
CA ARG A 326 -26.40 6.54 0.65
C ARG A 326 -25.56 5.29 0.44
N PHE A 327 -26.00 4.44 -0.47
CA PHE A 327 -25.22 3.27 -0.87
C PHE A 327 -25.02 3.20 -2.39
N ILE A 328 -23.94 2.60 -2.79
CA ILE A 328 -23.69 2.11 -4.15
C ILE A 328 -23.23 0.67 -4.01
N THR A 329 -23.97 -0.24 -4.61
CA THR A 329 -23.61 -1.67 -4.56
C THR A 329 -23.61 -2.28 -5.95
N THR A 330 -22.72 -3.23 -6.20
CA THR A 330 -22.74 -3.97 -7.44
C THR A 330 -23.92 -4.93 -7.46
N GLN A 331 -24.61 -5.02 -8.60
CA GLN A 331 -25.75 -5.88 -8.79
C GLN A 331 -25.45 -6.94 -9.86
N SER A 332 -25.64 -8.21 -9.56
CA SER A 332 -25.50 -9.27 -10.56
C SER A 332 -26.69 -9.23 -11.54
N ILE A 333 -26.42 -8.98 -12.81
CA ILE A 333 -27.47 -8.99 -13.85
C ILE A 333 -28.16 -10.36 -13.95
N LYS A 334 -27.41 -11.45 -13.81
CA LYS A 334 -27.93 -12.83 -13.80
C LYS A 334 -28.91 -13.13 -12.68
N LYS A 335 -28.89 -12.32 -11.59
CA LYS A 335 -29.78 -12.47 -10.44
C LYS A 335 -30.96 -11.48 -10.46
N LEU A 336 -31.03 -10.62 -11.46
CA LEU A 336 -32.17 -9.71 -11.62
C LEU A 336 -33.44 -10.51 -11.98
N PRO A 337 -34.64 -10.02 -11.62
CA PRO A 337 -35.89 -10.50 -12.17
C PRO A 337 -35.87 -10.50 -13.70
N GLY A 338 -36.53 -11.48 -14.34
CA GLY A 338 -36.44 -11.69 -15.80
C GLY A 338 -36.73 -10.44 -16.65
N HIS A 339 -37.74 -9.63 -16.26
CA HIS A 339 -38.07 -8.39 -16.95
C HIS A 339 -36.95 -7.30 -16.84
N LEU A 340 -36.25 -7.25 -15.70
CA LEU A 340 -35.10 -6.34 -15.53
C LEU A 340 -33.87 -6.87 -16.25
N GLN A 341 -33.69 -8.19 -16.28
CA GLN A 341 -32.59 -8.82 -17.01
C GLN A 341 -32.75 -8.60 -18.53
N ASN A 342 -33.97 -8.82 -19.08
CA ASN A 342 -34.24 -8.56 -20.50
C ASN A 342 -33.99 -7.09 -20.83
N TRP A 343 -34.51 -6.16 -20.03
CA TRP A 343 -34.25 -4.74 -20.20
C TRP A 343 -32.74 -4.42 -20.13
N ALA A 344 -32.01 -5.01 -19.19
CA ALA A 344 -30.58 -4.79 -19.05
C ALA A 344 -29.79 -5.21 -20.29
N LEU A 345 -30.19 -6.30 -20.95
CA LEU A 345 -29.52 -6.87 -22.13
C LEU A 345 -30.04 -6.30 -23.47
N GLU A 346 -31.13 -5.51 -23.48
CA GLU A 346 -31.64 -4.88 -24.68
C GLU A 346 -30.59 -3.94 -25.28
N LYS A 347 -30.40 -4.01 -26.61
CA LYS A 347 -29.34 -3.28 -27.32
C LYS A 347 -29.64 -1.79 -27.50
N SER A 348 -30.89 -1.38 -27.47
CA SER A 348 -31.33 0.01 -27.67
C SER A 348 -31.39 0.82 -26.37
N GLY A 349 -31.45 2.17 -26.50
CA GLY A 349 -31.69 3.12 -25.42
C GLY A 349 -30.52 3.39 -24.51
N TRP A 350 -29.30 3.21 -25.01
CA TRP A 350 -28.07 3.48 -24.26
C TRP A 350 -27.70 4.95 -24.37
N SER A 351 -26.94 5.40 -23.34
CA SER A 351 -26.36 6.74 -23.27
C SER A 351 -24.87 6.63 -22.93
N TYR A 352 -24.10 7.63 -23.35
CA TYR A 352 -22.69 7.74 -22.98
C TYR A 352 -22.26 9.21 -22.91
N TYR A 353 -21.13 9.50 -22.28
CA TYR A 353 -20.56 10.84 -22.21
C TYR A 353 -19.38 10.95 -23.16
N THR A 354 -19.39 12.01 -23.99
CA THR A 354 -18.23 12.44 -24.78
C THR A 354 -17.53 13.60 -24.06
N TYR A 355 -16.23 13.73 -24.24
CA TYR A 355 -15.49 14.89 -23.77
C TYR A 355 -15.26 15.87 -24.91
N ASP A 356 -15.82 17.06 -24.78
CA ASP A 356 -15.58 18.17 -25.72
C ASP A 356 -14.30 18.91 -25.29
N SER A 357 -13.24 18.78 -26.10
CA SER A 357 -11.93 19.39 -25.82
C SER A 357 -11.96 20.92 -25.94
N VAL A 358 -12.92 21.50 -26.63
CA VAL A 358 -13.08 22.97 -26.82
C VAL A 358 -13.73 23.57 -25.60
N THR A 359 -14.88 23.03 -25.18
CA THR A 359 -15.64 23.54 -24.02
C THR A 359 -15.11 22.98 -22.69
N LYS A 360 -14.22 21.98 -22.71
CA LYS A 360 -13.74 21.22 -21.56
C LYS A 360 -14.87 20.62 -20.72
N GLN A 361 -16.00 20.32 -21.36
CA GLN A 361 -17.17 19.76 -20.69
C GLN A 361 -17.51 18.37 -21.24
N HIS A 362 -18.19 17.58 -20.42
CA HIS A 362 -18.74 16.30 -20.85
C HIS A 362 -20.17 16.52 -21.37
N LYS A 363 -20.42 16.06 -22.59
CA LYS A 363 -21.73 16.08 -23.24
C LYS A 363 -22.36 14.71 -23.21
N LEU A 364 -23.61 14.63 -22.80
CA LEU A 364 -24.42 13.41 -22.85
C LEU A 364 -24.91 13.15 -24.25
N VAL A 365 -24.68 11.95 -24.75
CA VAL A 365 -25.31 11.40 -25.98
C VAL A 365 -26.28 10.32 -25.55
N SER A 366 -27.51 10.37 -26.00
CA SER A 366 -28.58 9.45 -25.62
C SER A 366 -29.15 8.71 -26.83
N ASN A 367 -29.87 7.61 -26.58
CA ASN A 367 -30.50 6.76 -27.58
C ASN A 367 -29.54 6.09 -28.57
N PHE A 368 -28.36 5.72 -28.09
CA PHE A 368 -27.41 4.91 -28.83
C PHE A 368 -27.87 3.44 -28.86
N ASP A 369 -27.67 2.77 -30.00
CA ASP A 369 -27.92 1.35 -30.14
C ASP A 369 -26.59 0.58 -30.15
N LEU A 370 -26.44 -0.42 -29.30
CA LEU A 370 -25.23 -1.23 -29.25
C LEU A 370 -25.02 -2.07 -30.53
N GLU A 371 -26.03 -2.20 -31.40
CA GLU A 371 -25.87 -2.82 -32.73
C GLU A 371 -24.95 -2.00 -33.63
N GLU A 372 -24.88 -0.68 -33.43
CA GLU A 372 -23.96 0.19 -34.17
C GLU A 372 -22.48 -0.18 -33.94
N LEU A 373 -22.18 -0.87 -32.82
CA LEU A 373 -20.83 -1.37 -32.50
C LEU A 373 -20.43 -2.60 -33.35
N GLU A 374 -21.28 -3.13 -34.21
CA GLU A 374 -20.93 -4.19 -35.16
C GLU A 374 -20.13 -3.61 -36.37
N ASP A 375 -20.20 -2.29 -36.58
CA ASP A 375 -19.36 -1.57 -37.55
C ASP A 375 -17.93 -1.39 -36.96
N GLU A 376 -16.92 -1.69 -37.76
CA GLU A 376 -15.53 -1.75 -37.35
C GLU A 376 -14.97 -0.38 -36.92
N ASP A 377 -15.36 0.69 -37.57
CA ASP A 377 -14.91 2.05 -37.25
C ASP A 377 -15.60 2.55 -35.98
N THR A 378 -16.90 2.35 -35.84
CA THR A 378 -17.68 2.65 -34.63
C THR A 378 -17.13 1.86 -33.42
N TYR A 379 -16.76 0.59 -33.62
CA TYR A 379 -16.15 -0.23 -32.60
C TYR A 379 -14.84 0.38 -32.09
N ARG A 380 -13.95 0.81 -32.97
CA ARG A 380 -12.67 1.42 -32.62
C ARG A 380 -12.84 2.72 -31.85
N ASP A 381 -13.76 3.60 -32.37
CA ASP A 381 -14.00 4.89 -31.74
C ASP A 381 -14.57 4.78 -30.34
N HIS A 382 -15.36 3.75 -30.08
CA HIS A 382 -16.03 3.52 -28.81
C HIS A 382 -15.37 2.47 -27.91
N PHE A 383 -14.19 1.96 -28.25
CA PHE A 383 -13.53 0.89 -27.49
C PHE A 383 -13.35 1.18 -25.99
N ASN A 384 -13.05 2.45 -25.64
CA ASN A 384 -12.89 2.89 -24.26
C ASN A 384 -14.15 3.57 -23.68
N THR A 385 -15.26 3.60 -24.43
CA THR A 385 -16.49 4.23 -23.99
C THR A 385 -17.25 3.35 -23.01
N ILE A 386 -17.80 3.95 -21.96
CA ILE A 386 -18.74 3.30 -21.05
C ILE A 386 -20.13 3.78 -21.40
N PHE A 387 -20.94 2.88 -21.96
CA PHE A 387 -22.35 3.07 -22.19
C PHE A 387 -23.12 2.77 -20.92
N PHE A 388 -24.23 3.46 -20.68
CA PHE A 388 -25.09 3.21 -19.55
C PHE A 388 -26.56 3.42 -19.89
N LYS A 389 -27.41 2.74 -19.13
CA LYS A 389 -28.84 3.02 -19.05
C LYS A 389 -29.34 2.80 -17.62
N GLU A 390 -30.42 3.43 -17.27
CA GLU A 390 -30.90 3.47 -15.89
C GLU A 390 -32.40 3.43 -15.79
N ARG A 391 -32.88 2.89 -14.69
CA ARG A 391 -34.29 2.92 -14.33
C ARG A 391 -34.48 2.80 -12.81
N THR A 392 -35.64 3.24 -12.34
CA THR A 392 -36.05 2.97 -10.96
C THR A 392 -36.47 1.51 -10.81
N ALA A 393 -36.00 0.87 -9.77
CA ALA A 393 -36.37 -0.48 -9.37
C ALA A 393 -36.75 -0.45 -7.90
N ALA A 394 -37.88 -1.04 -7.53
CA ALA A 394 -38.29 -1.19 -6.13
C ALA A 394 -38.11 -2.64 -5.68
N GLU A 395 -37.42 -2.84 -4.59
CA GLU A 395 -37.28 -4.15 -3.94
C GLU A 395 -37.65 -4.04 -2.46
N LYS A 396 -38.69 -4.77 -2.03
CA LYS A 396 -39.10 -4.84 -0.63
C LYS A 396 -39.30 -3.47 0.06
N ASN A 397 -39.97 -2.53 -0.59
CA ASN A 397 -40.18 -1.15 -0.12
C ASN A 397 -38.89 -0.28 -0.02
N LEU A 398 -37.85 -0.65 -0.72
CA LEU A 398 -36.68 0.15 -0.91
C LEU A 398 -36.61 0.58 -2.37
N ASP A 399 -36.88 1.85 -2.65
CA ASP A 399 -36.71 2.40 -3.98
C ASP A 399 -35.22 2.53 -4.27
N SER A 400 -34.82 1.99 -5.40
CA SER A 400 -33.43 2.05 -5.86
C SER A 400 -33.34 2.43 -7.33
N ARG A 401 -32.26 3.07 -7.70
CA ARG A 401 -31.88 3.34 -9.09
C ARG A 401 -30.96 2.21 -9.54
N LEU A 402 -31.43 1.45 -10.53
CA LEU A 402 -30.65 0.43 -11.21
C LEU A 402 -29.95 1.08 -12.39
N LEU A 403 -28.62 1.12 -12.35
CA LEU A 403 -27.75 1.61 -13.43
C LEU A 403 -27.02 0.42 -14.04
N VAL A 404 -27.23 0.19 -15.33
CA VAL A 404 -26.51 -0.85 -16.08
C VAL A 404 -25.50 -0.18 -16.99
N THR A 405 -24.29 -0.69 -17.01
CA THR A 405 -23.21 -0.23 -17.89
C THR A 405 -22.82 -1.32 -18.88
N PHE A 406 -22.34 -0.91 -20.05
CA PHE A 406 -21.74 -1.77 -21.06
C PHE A 406 -20.42 -1.16 -21.53
N SER A 407 -19.41 -2.00 -21.75
CA SER A 407 -18.10 -1.58 -22.26
C SER A 407 -17.50 -2.68 -23.14
N LEU A 408 -17.00 -2.31 -24.32
CA LEU A 408 -16.29 -3.22 -25.24
C LEU A 408 -15.02 -3.80 -24.60
N LYS A 409 -14.24 -2.96 -23.95
CA LYS A 409 -13.04 -3.38 -23.22
C LYS A 409 -13.34 -4.45 -22.15
N TYR A 410 -14.45 -4.30 -21.43
CA TYR A 410 -14.88 -5.28 -20.44
C TYR A 410 -15.44 -6.55 -21.09
N LYS A 411 -16.13 -6.42 -22.23
CA LYS A 411 -16.59 -7.55 -23.05
C LYS A 411 -15.42 -8.42 -23.50
N GLU A 412 -14.38 -7.81 -24.08
CA GLU A 412 -13.18 -8.55 -24.49
C GLU A 412 -12.47 -9.24 -23.33
N TYR A 413 -12.31 -8.54 -22.21
CA TYR A 413 -11.72 -9.11 -21.01
C TYR A 413 -12.50 -10.35 -20.53
N LEU A 414 -13.83 -10.28 -20.44
CA LEU A 414 -14.64 -11.42 -20.00
C LEU A 414 -14.61 -12.57 -21.00
N ASN A 415 -14.60 -12.27 -22.29
CA ASN A 415 -14.45 -13.25 -23.35
C ASN A 415 -13.10 -14.01 -23.20
N GLU A 416 -12.00 -13.28 -23.00
CA GLU A 416 -10.68 -13.88 -22.79
C GLU A 416 -10.66 -14.78 -21.53
N VAL A 417 -11.22 -14.30 -20.42
CA VAL A 417 -11.33 -15.07 -19.16
C VAL A 417 -12.15 -16.35 -19.40
N ARG A 418 -13.27 -16.27 -20.11
CA ARG A 418 -14.10 -17.42 -20.48
C ARG A 418 -13.33 -18.40 -21.37
N ASN A 419 -12.65 -17.93 -22.41
CA ASN A 419 -11.89 -18.74 -23.33
C ASN A 419 -10.77 -19.54 -22.63
N ARG A 420 -10.08 -18.91 -21.67
CA ARG A 420 -9.11 -19.62 -20.81
C ARG A 420 -9.76 -20.75 -19.99
N LYS A 421 -10.98 -20.52 -19.47
CA LYS A 421 -11.72 -21.56 -18.72
C LYS A 421 -12.20 -22.68 -19.63
N VAL A 422 -12.74 -22.35 -20.80
CA VAL A 422 -13.17 -23.34 -21.82
C VAL A 422 -12.01 -24.18 -22.29
N THR A 423 -10.85 -23.57 -22.56
CA THR A 423 -9.62 -24.30 -22.92
C THR A 423 -9.18 -25.26 -21.81
N ARG A 424 -9.27 -24.84 -20.54
CA ARG A 424 -8.99 -25.72 -19.41
C ARG A 424 -10.01 -26.86 -19.27
N ALA A 425 -11.30 -26.58 -19.50
CA ALA A 425 -12.36 -27.59 -19.53
C ALA A 425 -12.08 -28.66 -20.60
N GLY A 426 -11.69 -28.27 -21.82
CA GLY A 426 -11.28 -29.17 -22.86
C GLY A 426 -10.09 -30.08 -22.46
N LYS A 427 -9.08 -29.50 -21.78
CA LYS A 427 -7.94 -30.30 -21.25
C LYS A 427 -8.39 -31.27 -20.14
N MET A 428 -9.38 -30.87 -19.30
CA MET A 428 -9.92 -31.74 -18.24
C MET A 428 -10.72 -32.91 -18.85
N ILE A 429 -11.50 -32.67 -19.92
CA ILE A 429 -12.19 -33.73 -20.67
C ILE A 429 -11.18 -34.70 -21.24
N ALA A 430 -10.14 -34.22 -21.92
CA ALA A 430 -9.11 -35.06 -22.50
C ALA A 430 -8.35 -35.94 -21.47
N LYS A 431 -8.23 -35.46 -20.23
CA LYS A 431 -7.57 -36.19 -19.12
C LYS A 431 -8.52 -37.01 -18.25
N GLY A 432 -9.83 -36.93 -18.44
CA GLY A 432 -10.81 -37.60 -17.60
C GLY A 432 -10.90 -37.08 -16.15
N THR A 433 -10.48 -35.82 -15.89
CA THR A 433 -10.35 -35.27 -14.52
C THR A 433 -11.45 -34.25 -14.19
N TYR A 434 -12.72 -34.61 -14.32
CA TYR A 434 -13.85 -33.66 -14.22
C TYR A 434 -14.93 -34.02 -13.18
N ASP A 435 -14.62 -34.79 -12.16
CA ASP A 435 -15.63 -35.36 -11.25
C ASP A 435 -16.14 -34.47 -10.12
N ASN A 436 -15.58 -33.30 -9.86
CA ASN A 436 -16.07 -32.39 -8.82
C ASN A 436 -16.76 -31.14 -9.39
N GLU A 437 -17.95 -30.82 -8.93
CA GLU A 437 -18.73 -29.68 -9.36
C GLU A 437 -18.40 -28.43 -8.56
N ASN A 438 -18.02 -27.34 -9.25
CA ASN A 438 -17.88 -25.99 -8.70
C ASN A 438 -18.27 -24.99 -9.80
N GLU A 439 -19.31 -24.21 -9.59
CA GLU A 439 -19.83 -23.22 -10.54
C GLU A 439 -18.80 -22.20 -11.06
N ARG A 440 -17.78 -21.88 -10.27
CA ARG A 440 -16.71 -20.95 -10.65
C ARG A 440 -15.55 -21.63 -11.38
N SER A 441 -15.54 -22.95 -11.45
CA SER A 441 -14.48 -23.73 -12.04
C SER A 441 -14.69 -23.88 -13.57
N PRO A 442 -13.64 -24.22 -14.34
CA PRO A 442 -13.78 -24.60 -15.75
C PRO A 442 -14.79 -25.74 -15.98
N ARG A 443 -15.06 -26.55 -14.98
CA ARG A 443 -15.97 -27.70 -15.00
C ARG A 443 -17.41 -27.33 -15.28
N ARG A 444 -17.85 -26.09 -15.02
CA ARG A 444 -19.20 -25.61 -15.40
C ARG A 444 -19.45 -25.65 -16.91
N TYR A 445 -18.39 -25.66 -17.72
CA TYR A 445 -18.45 -25.78 -19.16
C TYR A 445 -18.32 -27.22 -19.66
N ILE A 446 -18.44 -28.20 -18.76
CA ILE A 446 -18.40 -29.62 -19.10
C ILE A 446 -19.80 -30.21 -18.88
N GLU A 447 -20.37 -30.72 -19.95
CA GLU A 447 -21.62 -31.47 -19.92
C GLU A 447 -21.29 -32.97 -19.82
N LYS A 448 -21.96 -33.66 -18.90
CA LYS A 448 -21.86 -35.11 -18.73
C LYS A 448 -23.15 -35.75 -19.24
N LYS A 449 -23.05 -36.54 -20.29
CA LYS A 449 -24.17 -37.31 -20.84
C LYS A 449 -23.95 -38.78 -20.57
N PHE A 450 -25.01 -39.46 -20.14
CA PHE A 450 -25.01 -40.88 -19.86
C PHE A 450 -25.89 -41.53 -20.94
N PHE A 451 -25.29 -42.39 -21.77
CA PHE A 451 -25.99 -43.13 -22.82
C PHE A 451 -25.68 -44.61 -22.75
N ASP A 452 -26.65 -45.49 -23.09
CA ASP A 452 -26.42 -46.91 -23.34
C ASP A 452 -25.87 -47.12 -24.78
N GLU A 453 -25.54 -48.37 -25.10
CA GLU A 453 -25.09 -48.78 -26.45
C GLU A 453 -26.14 -48.51 -27.53
N ASN A 454 -27.40 -48.30 -27.17
CA ASN A 454 -28.53 -48.01 -28.05
C ASN A 454 -28.92 -46.54 -28.08
N GLY A 455 -28.12 -45.64 -27.45
CA GLY A 455 -28.38 -44.20 -27.38
C GLY A 455 -29.38 -43.78 -26.31
N LYS A 456 -29.81 -44.69 -25.42
CA LYS A 456 -30.69 -44.40 -24.29
C LYS A 456 -29.83 -43.90 -23.11
N GLU A 457 -30.29 -42.87 -22.46
CA GLU A 457 -29.57 -42.22 -21.34
C GLU A 457 -29.44 -43.20 -20.15
N VAL A 458 -28.27 -43.83 -20.00
CA VAL A 458 -27.91 -44.79 -18.93
C VAL A 458 -26.41 -44.70 -18.63
N GLU A 459 -25.81 -45.52 -17.88
CA GLU A 459 -24.51 -45.48 -17.23
C GLU A 459 -23.22 -45.12 -18.05
N PHE A 460 -23.28 -44.87 -19.37
CA PHE A 460 -22.07 -44.54 -20.17
C PHE A 460 -21.76 -43.04 -20.14
N LYS A 461 -20.72 -42.68 -19.45
CA LYS A 461 -20.32 -41.29 -19.19
C LYS A 461 -19.52 -40.69 -20.34
N LYS A 462 -20.13 -39.87 -21.18
CA LYS A 462 -19.42 -39.07 -22.19
C LYS A 462 -19.39 -37.62 -21.72
N ALA A 463 -18.19 -37.05 -21.56
CA ALA A 463 -18.01 -35.65 -21.26
C ALA A 463 -17.76 -34.84 -22.54
N SER A 464 -18.43 -33.73 -22.70
CA SER A 464 -18.27 -32.77 -23.81
C SER A 464 -18.31 -31.35 -23.29
N LEU A 465 -17.88 -30.39 -24.13
CA LEU A 465 -18.07 -28.98 -23.81
C LEU A 465 -19.57 -28.62 -23.87
N ASN A 466 -20.05 -27.93 -22.84
CA ASN A 466 -21.42 -27.41 -22.79
C ASN A 466 -21.52 -26.10 -23.57
N ILE A 467 -21.80 -26.19 -24.88
CA ILE A 467 -21.88 -25.03 -25.77
C ILE A 467 -23.03 -24.10 -25.37
N SER A 468 -24.15 -24.65 -24.90
CA SER A 468 -25.30 -23.85 -24.45
C SER A 468 -24.94 -22.98 -23.26
N GLN A 469 -24.17 -23.53 -22.28
CA GLN A 469 -23.71 -22.75 -21.14
C GLN A 469 -22.67 -21.67 -21.53
N ILE A 470 -21.82 -21.94 -22.50
CA ILE A 470 -20.86 -20.98 -23.03
C ILE A 470 -21.62 -19.81 -23.68
N ALA A 471 -22.58 -20.10 -24.55
CA ALA A 471 -23.41 -19.07 -25.21
C ALA A 471 -24.28 -18.28 -24.23
N GLU A 472 -24.81 -18.95 -23.19
CA GLU A 472 -25.57 -18.29 -22.15
C GLU A 472 -24.71 -17.30 -21.33
N ASP A 473 -23.47 -17.68 -21.00
CA ASP A 473 -22.57 -16.77 -20.28
C ASP A 473 -22.11 -15.60 -21.18
N GLU A 474 -21.98 -15.82 -22.48
CA GLU A 474 -21.54 -14.79 -23.44
C GLU A 474 -22.52 -13.62 -23.56
N LYS A 475 -23.81 -13.87 -23.37
CA LYS A 475 -24.85 -12.82 -23.39
C LYS A 475 -24.61 -11.69 -22.38
N PHE A 476 -23.87 -11.99 -21.31
CA PHE A 476 -23.58 -11.03 -20.23
C PHE A 476 -22.21 -10.37 -20.34
N ASP A 477 -21.44 -10.67 -21.39
CA ASP A 477 -20.13 -10.06 -21.57
C ASP A 477 -20.21 -8.56 -21.83
N GLY A 478 -19.40 -7.81 -21.12
CA GLY A 478 -19.36 -6.36 -21.22
C GLY A 478 -20.36 -5.64 -20.31
N PHE A 479 -21.35 -6.35 -19.80
CA PHE A 479 -22.41 -5.75 -18.96
C PHE A 479 -22.04 -5.79 -17.47
N TYR A 480 -22.35 -4.68 -16.77
CA TYR A 480 -22.17 -4.53 -15.33
C TYR A 480 -23.33 -3.72 -14.76
N ALA A 481 -23.76 -4.01 -13.57
CA ALA A 481 -24.88 -3.27 -12.97
C ALA A 481 -24.56 -2.80 -11.56
N LEU A 482 -25.14 -1.65 -11.23
CA LEU A 482 -25.09 -1.00 -9.91
C LEU A 482 -26.52 -0.77 -9.43
N SER A 483 -26.72 -0.91 -8.12
CA SER A 483 -27.92 -0.48 -7.43
C SER A 483 -27.56 0.60 -6.40
N THR A 484 -28.35 1.67 -6.33
CA THR A 484 -28.14 2.79 -5.43
C THR A 484 -29.44 3.46 -5.03
N ASN A 485 -29.49 4.11 -3.88
CA ASN A 485 -30.56 5.03 -3.48
C ASN A 485 -30.28 6.50 -3.83
N ILE A 486 -29.21 6.77 -4.60
CA ILE A 486 -28.90 8.11 -5.12
C ILE A 486 -29.60 8.29 -6.46
N PHE A 487 -30.61 9.13 -6.51
CA PHE A 487 -31.37 9.38 -7.74
C PHE A 487 -30.67 10.38 -8.65
N LYS A 488 -31.16 10.49 -9.90
CA LYS A 488 -30.52 11.28 -10.97
C LYS A 488 -30.44 12.77 -10.63
N GLU A 489 -31.40 13.25 -9.88
CA GLU A 489 -31.50 14.63 -9.41
C GLU A 489 -30.42 14.99 -8.41
N GLU A 490 -29.94 14.01 -7.62
CA GLU A 490 -28.88 14.16 -6.64
C GLU A 490 -27.48 14.00 -7.27
N MET A 491 -27.34 13.00 -8.14
CA MET A 491 -26.05 12.69 -8.76
C MET A 491 -26.19 12.10 -10.17
N ASP A 492 -25.47 12.67 -11.12
CA ASP A 492 -25.43 12.14 -12.49
C ASP A 492 -24.75 10.75 -12.56
N SER A 493 -25.11 10.00 -13.62
CA SER A 493 -24.62 8.62 -13.82
C SER A 493 -23.10 8.53 -13.98
N ARG A 494 -22.47 9.56 -14.54
CA ARG A 494 -21.01 9.60 -14.73
C ARG A 494 -20.27 9.63 -13.39
N LYS A 495 -20.69 10.50 -12.46
CA LYS A 495 -20.10 10.57 -11.11
C LYS A 495 -20.30 9.26 -10.37
N LEU A 496 -21.51 8.68 -10.47
CA LEU A 496 -21.84 7.42 -9.84
C LEU A 496 -20.97 6.26 -10.35
N ILE A 497 -20.80 6.15 -11.67
CA ILE A 497 -19.88 5.19 -12.29
C ILE A 497 -18.44 5.44 -11.81
N GLY A 498 -18.01 6.71 -11.76
CA GLY A 498 -16.68 7.10 -11.31
C GLY A 498 -16.40 6.69 -9.85
N ILE A 499 -17.37 6.88 -8.94
CA ILE A 499 -17.26 6.42 -7.55
C ILE A 499 -17.16 4.89 -7.52
N SER A 500 -18.08 4.19 -8.18
CA SER A 500 -18.09 2.73 -8.18
C SER A 500 -16.82 2.12 -8.79
N SER A 501 -16.26 2.77 -9.81
CA SER A 501 -15.05 2.26 -10.49
C SER A 501 -13.82 2.20 -9.59
N ARG A 502 -13.75 3.00 -8.53
CA ARG A 502 -12.63 3.00 -7.57
C ARG A 502 -12.69 1.85 -6.56
N ARG A 503 -13.71 1.04 -6.56
CA ARG A 503 -13.85 -0.10 -5.63
C ARG A 503 -12.67 -1.10 -5.71
N TRP A 504 -12.01 -1.23 -6.85
CA TRP A 504 -10.84 -2.10 -7.00
C TRP A 504 -9.69 -1.73 -6.03
N GLU A 505 -9.63 -0.48 -5.56
CA GLU A 505 -8.55 -0.03 -4.66
C GLU A 505 -8.60 -0.72 -3.29
N ILE A 506 -9.79 -1.09 -2.79
CA ILE A 506 -9.90 -1.86 -1.54
C ILE A 506 -9.49 -3.33 -1.75
N GLU A 507 -9.77 -3.90 -2.92
CA GLU A 507 -9.27 -5.23 -3.29
C GLU A 507 -7.73 -5.23 -3.34
N GLU A 508 -7.14 -4.15 -3.87
CA GLU A 508 -5.69 -3.91 -3.89
C GLU A 508 -5.12 -3.77 -2.46
N CYS A 509 -5.81 -3.08 -1.56
CA CYS A 509 -5.42 -3.02 -0.15
C CYS A 509 -5.31 -4.42 0.48
N PHE A 510 -6.30 -5.30 0.23
CA PHE A 510 -6.22 -6.68 0.70
C PHE A 510 -5.14 -7.50 0.00
N ARG A 511 -4.87 -7.25 -1.29
CA ARG A 511 -3.76 -7.88 -2.02
C ARG A 511 -2.43 -7.52 -1.37
N ILE A 512 -2.18 -6.24 -1.11
CA ILE A 512 -0.97 -5.74 -0.43
C ILE A 512 -0.82 -6.42 0.94
N MET A 513 -1.87 -6.46 1.74
CA MET A 513 -1.82 -7.12 3.05
C MET A 513 -1.47 -8.60 2.95
N LYS A 514 -2.08 -9.32 2.00
CA LYS A 514 -1.90 -10.77 1.84
C LYS A 514 -0.54 -11.14 1.25
N THR A 515 -0.07 -10.39 0.28
CA THR A 515 1.10 -10.73 -0.54
C THR A 515 2.33 -9.97 -0.09
N ASP A 516 2.26 -8.65 -0.06
CA ASP A 516 3.44 -7.80 0.15
C ASP A 516 3.81 -7.66 1.63
N LEU A 517 2.79 -7.64 2.50
CA LEU A 517 2.96 -7.62 3.95
C LEU A 517 2.90 -9.02 4.58
N GLU A 518 2.69 -10.08 3.81
CA GLU A 518 2.63 -11.47 4.28
C GLU A 518 1.76 -11.64 5.55
N ALA A 519 0.55 -11.04 5.56
CA ALA A 519 -0.36 -11.14 6.70
C ALA A 519 -0.88 -12.57 6.89
N ARG A 520 -0.65 -13.46 5.93
CA ARG A 520 -1.01 -14.89 5.94
C ARG A 520 0.17 -15.75 5.44
N PRO A 521 0.33 -16.99 5.96
CA PRO A 521 -0.39 -17.55 7.09
C PRO A 521 -0.09 -16.81 8.39
N PHE A 522 -1.05 -16.78 9.32
CA PHE A 522 -0.80 -16.28 10.66
C PHE A 522 -0.67 -17.45 11.67
N TYR A 523 0.11 -17.21 12.75
CA TYR A 523 0.52 -18.25 13.69
C TYR A 523 -0.07 -18.07 15.10
N HIS A 524 -0.68 -16.92 15.37
CA HIS A 524 -1.24 -16.58 16.69
C HIS A 524 -2.51 -17.39 16.96
N SER A 525 -2.74 -17.72 18.24
CA SER A 525 -3.97 -18.37 18.71
C SER A 525 -4.79 -17.48 19.63
N LYS A 526 -4.15 -16.65 20.48
CA LYS A 526 -4.87 -15.71 21.35
C LYS A 526 -5.52 -14.61 20.52
N ASP A 527 -6.80 -14.34 20.75
CA ASP A 527 -7.58 -13.38 19.98
C ASP A 527 -7.00 -11.97 19.98
N SER A 528 -6.52 -11.48 21.16
CA SER A 528 -5.82 -10.18 21.25
C SER A 528 -4.60 -10.11 20.33
N ARG A 529 -3.82 -11.18 20.22
CA ARG A 529 -2.64 -11.22 19.36
C ARG A 529 -2.97 -11.38 17.88
N ILE A 530 -4.08 -12.04 17.56
CA ILE A 530 -4.61 -12.09 16.20
C ILE A 530 -5.04 -10.69 15.78
N ILE A 531 -5.83 -9.99 16.61
CA ILE A 531 -6.25 -8.60 16.34
C ILE A 531 -5.04 -7.70 16.17
N ALA A 532 -4.06 -7.74 17.08
CA ALA A 532 -2.85 -6.92 17.00
C ALA A 532 -1.99 -7.23 15.76
N HIS A 533 -1.97 -8.48 15.29
CA HIS A 533 -1.30 -8.85 14.05
C HIS A 533 -1.93 -8.14 12.84
N PHE A 534 -3.25 -8.20 12.70
CA PHE A 534 -3.96 -7.52 11.62
C PHE A 534 -3.94 -6.00 11.76
N GLN A 535 -3.97 -5.49 13.00
CA GLN A 535 -3.77 -4.08 13.29
C GLN A 535 -2.38 -3.58 12.84
N THR A 536 -1.33 -4.36 13.09
CA THR A 536 0.01 -4.06 12.60
C THR A 536 0.04 -4.02 11.07
N CYS A 537 -0.62 -4.97 10.40
CA CYS A 537 -0.73 -4.98 8.94
C CYS A 537 -1.56 -3.80 8.40
N PHE A 538 -2.65 -3.42 9.09
CA PHE A 538 -3.46 -2.25 8.76
C PHE A 538 -2.66 -0.94 8.89
N MET A 539 -1.91 -0.78 9.98
CA MET A 539 -1.02 0.37 10.19
C MET A 539 0.10 0.44 9.15
N ALA A 540 0.69 -0.70 8.78
CA ALA A 540 1.68 -0.79 7.72
C ALA A 540 1.09 -0.43 6.34
N LEU A 541 -0.13 -0.90 6.05
CA LEU A 541 -0.88 -0.53 4.85
C LEU A 541 -1.16 0.98 4.80
N LEU A 542 -1.57 1.58 5.93
CA LEU A 542 -1.81 3.02 6.02
C LEU A 542 -0.53 3.83 5.69
N LEU A 543 0.63 3.40 6.19
CA LEU A 543 1.92 4.02 5.84
C LEU A 543 2.22 3.91 4.35
N LEU A 544 2.00 2.74 3.75
CA LEU A 544 2.26 2.51 2.32
C LEU A 544 1.33 3.32 1.42
N ARG A 545 0.03 3.36 1.72
CA ARG A 545 -0.93 4.19 0.97
C ARG A 545 -0.65 5.68 1.15
N GLY A 546 -0.23 6.10 2.36
CA GLY A 546 0.23 7.46 2.61
C GLY A 546 1.50 7.83 1.83
N LEU A 547 2.42 6.89 1.67
CA LEU A 547 3.61 7.06 0.85
C LEU A 547 3.25 7.24 -0.63
N GLU A 548 2.44 6.33 -1.16
CA GLU A 548 1.92 6.40 -2.53
C GLU A 548 1.24 7.75 -2.80
N ARG A 549 0.43 8.22 -1.84
CA ARG A 549 -0.23 9.53 -1.93
C ARG A 549 0.75 10.68 -1.97
N LYS A 550 1.77 10.69 -1.11
CA LYS A 550 2.80 11.74 -1.12
C LYS A 550 3.61 11.77 -2.42
N ILE A 551 3.93 10.61 -2.97
CA ILE A 551 4.58 10.51 -4.28
C ILE A 551 3.65 11.07 -5.37
N SER A 552 2.39 10.67 -5.39
CA SER A 552 1.39 11.17 -6.34
C SER A 552 1.18 12.68 -6.24
N ASP A 553 1.13 13.24 -5.02
CA ASP A 553 0.97 14.68 -4.80
C ASP A 553 2.20 15.49 -5.25
N HIS A 554 3.40 14.93 -5.18
CA HIS A 554 4.63 15.54 -5.70
C HIS A 554 4.55 15.78 -7.21
N TYR A 555 3.88 14.89 -7.94
CA TYR A 555 3.73 14.95 -9.40
C TYR A 555 2.45 15.65 -9.88
N LYS A 556 1.71 16.35 -9.04
CA LYS A 556 0.51 17.10 -9.48
C LYS A 556 0.84 18.05 -10.63
N GLY A 557 0.39 17.67 -11.85
CA GLY A 557 0.60 18.44 -13.06
C GLY A 557 1.81 18.07 -13.93
N GLN A 558 2.69 17.17 -13.46
CA GLN A 558 3.83 16.65 -14.21
C GLN A 558 3.82 15.13 -14.14
N ARG A 559 3.75 14.44 -15.27
CA ARG A 559 3.74 12.97 -15.34
C ARG A 559 5.10 12.45 -15.79
N PRO A 560 5.88 11.75 -14.93
CA PRO A 560 7.12 11.11 -15.35
C PRO A 560 6.89 9.84 -16.17
N TYR A 561 5.70 9.21 -16.06
CA TYR A 561 5.28 8.01 -16.79
C TYR A 561 3.95 8.22 -17.51
N PRO A 562 3.64 7.46 -18.58
CA PRO A 562 2.37 7.56 -19.31
C PRO A 562 1.14 7.49 -18.42
N ASP A 563 1.19 6.68 -17.34
CA ASP A 563 0.08 6.47 -16.40
C ASP A 563 0.22 7.25 -15.08
N GLY A 564 1.35 7.94 -14.86
CA GLY A 564 1.58 8.89 -13.75
C GLY A 564 1.66 8.31 -12.34
N HIS A 565 1.75 6.98 -12.18
CA HIS A 565 1.81 6.33 -10.87
C HIS A 565 2.86 5.24 -10.83
N TYR A 566 3.63 5.21 -9.73
CA TYR A 566 4.44 4.05 -9.39
C TYR A 566 3.54 2.96 -8.79
N THR A 567 3.78 1.73 -9.18
CA THR A 567 3.11 0.58 -8.56
C THR A 567 3.61 0.35 -7.14
N MET A 568 2.79 -0.24 -6.29
CA MET A 568 3.21 -0.61 -4.93
C MET A 568 4.44 -1.52 -4.93
N ASN A 569 4.57 -2.40 -5.93
CA ASN A 569 5.75 -3.26 -6.07
C ASN A 569 7.03 -2.46 -6.33
N GLU A 570 6.99 -1.44 -7.18
CA GLU A 570 8.15 -0.56 -7.44
C GLU A 570 8.53 0.22 -6.17
N ILE A 571 7.55 0.75 -5.46
CA ILE A 571 7.77 1.48 -4.20
C ILE A 571 8.42 0.55 -3.16
N LEU A 572 7.87 -0.63 -2.95
CA LEU A 572 8.42 -1.62 -2.01
C LEU A 572 9.80 -2.10 -2.44
N TYR A 573 10.02 -2.31 -3.74
CA TYR A 573 11.35 -2.67 -4.27
C TYR A 573 12.38 -1.58 -3.95
N ALA A 574 12.06 -0.31 -4.20
CA ALA A 574 12.93 0.81 -3.89
C ALA A 574 13.27 0.88 -2.39
N LEU A 575 12.26 0.80 -1.50
CA LEU A 575 12.47 0.84 -0.05
C LEU A 575 13.30 -0.34 0.46
N ARG A 576 13.01 -1.55 -0.01
CA ARG A 576 13.70 -2.79 0.42
C ARG A 576 15.15 -2.83 -0.03
N ASN A 577 15.47 -2.25 -1.18
CA ASN A 577 16.82 -2.22 -1.75
C ASN A 577 17.59 -0.93 -1.45
N MET A 578 17.02 0.02 -0.71
CA MET A 578 17.73 1.23 -0.27
C MET A 578 18.75 0.89 0.81
N HIS A 579 19.86 0.30 0.42
CA HIS A 579 20.92 -0.11 1.33
C HIS A 579 21.98 0.97 1.53
N VAL A 580 22.58 0.96 2.71
CA VAL A 580 23.77 1.77 3.01
C VAL A 580 24.82 0.90 3.70
N ILE A 581 26.08 1.15 3.38
CA ILE A 581 27.21 0.46 4.00
C ILE A 581 27.80 1.37 5.07
N SER A 582 27.96 0.85 6.27
CA SER A 582 28.67 1.56 7.35
C SER A 582 30.15 1.70 7.03
N VAL A 583 30.69 2.90 7.16
CA VAL A 583 32.10 3.21 6.99
C VAL A 583 32.70 3.67 8.30
N GLU A 584 33.98 3.37 8.52
CA GLU A 584 34.72 3.74 9.75
C GLU A 584 33.95 3.40 11.04
N GLN A 585 33.50 2.15 11.17
CA GLN A 585 32.81 1.64 12.35
C GLN A 585 31.58 2.46 12.77
N GLY A 586 30.76 2.92 11.80
CA GLY A 586 29.54 3.66 12.08
C GLY A 586 29.68 5.17 12.15
N LYS A 587 30.84 5.73 11.82
CA LYS A 587 31.03 7.18 11.72
C LYS A 587 30.36 7.80 10.51
N GLY A 588 30.07 6.97 9.48
CA GLY A 588 29.36 7.38 8.29
C GLY A 588 28.66 6.23 7.59
N TYR A 589 27.85 6.55 6.61
CA TYR A 589 27.09 5.62 5.79
C TYR A 589 27.25 5.95 4.31
N MET A 590 27.59 4.98 3.49
CA MET A 590 27.75 5.09 2.05
C MET A 590 26.54 4.43 1.37
N PRO A 591 25.86 5.11 0.43
CA PRO A 591 24.80 4.50 -0.37
C PRO A 591 25.29 3.29 -1.15
N ASP A 592 24.46 2.22 -1.15
CA ASP A 592 24.69 0.97 -1.89
C ASP A 592 23.35 0.55 -2.53
N TYR A 593 22.86 1.34 -3.46
CA TYR A 593 21.63 1.10 -4.21
C TYR A 593 21.67 1.78 -5.59
N GLU A 594 20.85 1.27 -6.49
CA GLU A 594 20.69 1.80 -7.83
C GLU A 594 19.94 3.16 -7.81
N ASN A 595 20.49 4.12 -8.54
CA ASN A 595 19.91 5.46 -8.60
C ASN A 595 18.81 5.53 -9.67
N SER A 596 17.60 5.09 -9.32
CA SER A 596 16.42 5.21 -10.17
C SER A 596 15.72 6.57 -9.98
N GLN A 597 14.82 6.94 -10.90
CA GLN A 597 14.01 8.15 -10.76
C GLN A 597 13.20 8.11 -9.46
N LEU A 598 12.52 7.00 -9.16
CA LEU A 598 11.76 6.82 -7.91
C LEU A 598 12.66 7.02 -6.67
N MET A 599 13.91 6.51 -6.71
CA MET A 599 14.83 6.70 -5.59
C MET A 599 15.17 8.18 -5.39
N THR A 600 15.43 8.90 -6.49
CA THR A 600 15.69 10.35 -6.46
C THR A 600 14.50 11.10 -5.88
N ASP A 601 13.29 10.77 -6.31
CA ASP A 601 12.04 11.37 -5.83
C ASP A 601 11.81 11.11 -4.32
N LEU A 602 12.04 9.89 -3.86
CA LEU A 602 11.94 9.55 -2.44
C LEU A 602 12.93 10.36 -1.59
N LEU A 603 14.18 10.50 -2.07
CA LEU A 603 15.17 11.31 -1.37
C LEU A 603 14.76 12.79 -1.29
N GLU A 604 14.14 13.31 -2.34
CA GLU A 604 13.69 14.70 -2.40
C GLU A 604 12.47 14.94 -1.52
N ILE A 605 11.40 14.14 -1.70
CA ILE A 605 10.13 14.27 -0.97
C ILE A 605 10.35 14.18 0.55
N PHE A 606 11.29 13.34 1.00
CA PHE A 606 11.56 13.10 2.41
C PHE A 606 12.80 13.79 2.97
N ASN A 607 13.39 14.74 2.22
CA ASN A 607 14.58 15.50 2.61
C ASN A 607 15.79 14.61 2.98
N LEU A 608 15.99 13.54 2.22
CA LEU A 608 17.06 12.56 2.38
C LEU A 608 18.17 12.70 1.32
N GLN A 609 18.20 13.79 0.55
CA GLN A 609 19.15 14.01 -0.56
C GLN A 609 20.63 13.74 -0.19
N PRO A 610 21.08 14.00 1.05
CA PRO A 610 22.46 13.65 1.43
C PRO A 610 22.81 12.17 1.27
N LEU A 611 21.82 11.27 1.34
CA LEU A 611 21.99 9.83 1.11
C LEU A 611 22.15 9.46 -0.39
N GLY A 612 21.91 10.39 -1.33
CA GLY A 612 21.89 10.08 -2.77
C GLY A 612 23.24 9.68 -3.34
N ASN A 613 24.28 10.49 -3.12
CA ASN A 613 25.55 10.33 -3.84
C ASN A 613 26.79 10.51 -2.97
N GLN A 614 26.67 10.50 -1.65
CA GLN A 614 27.80 10.81 -0.79
C GLN A 614 27.77 10.04 0.53
N VAL A 615 28.95 9.84 1.09
CA VAL A 615 29.07 9.34 2.47
C VAL A 615 28.46 10.38 3.41
N VAL A 616 27.45 9.95 4.14
CA VAL A 616 26.75 10.78 5.14
C VAL A 616 27.33 10.47 6.52
N LEU A 617 27.84 11.49 7.20
CA LEU A 617 28.30 11.32 8.58
C LEU A 617 27.12 10.98 9.49
N SER A 618 27.33 10.10 10.46
CA SER A 618 26.31 9.67 11.43
C SER A 618 25.63 10.83 12.13
N ASP A 619 26.36 11.88 12.50
CA ASP A 619 25.79 13.07 13.14
C ASP A 619 24.90 13.88 12.19
N THR A 620 25.23 13.94 10.90
CA THR A 620 24.40 14.57 9.89
C THR A 620 23.11 13.77 9.70
N LEU A 621 23.21 12.45 9.61
CA LEU A 621 22.04 11.57 9.49
C LEU A 621 21.13 11.70 10.72
N LYS A 622 21.68 11.70 11.94
CA LYS A 622 20.91 11.93 13.18
C LYS A 622 20.17 13.27 13.17
N LYS A 623 20.79 14.34 12.64
CA LYS A 623 20.15 15.65 12.51
C LYS A 623 18.99 15.62 11.51
N ILE A 624 19.16 14.96 10.37
CA ILE A 624 18.10 14.76 9.38
C ILE A 624 16.94 13.98 10.00
N MET A 625 17.22 12.86 10.66
CA MET A 625 16.21 12.06 11.35
C MET A 625 15.47 12.88 12.41
N LYS A 626 16.20 13.64 13.24
CA LYS A 626 15.58 14.53 14.25
C LYS A 626 14.66 15.58 13.62
N LYS A 627 15.09 16.20 12.51
CA LYS A 627 14.26 17.18 11.78
C LYS A 627 13.00 16.53 11.21
N ASN A 628 13.13 15.36 10.62
CA ASN A 628 11.99 14.63 10.03
C ASN A 628 10.99 14.13 11.09
N ARG A 629 11.43 13.95 12.34
CA ARG A 629 10.59 13.55 13.49
C ARG A 629 9.92 14.75 14.19
N THR A 630 10.29 15.97 13.83
CA THR A 630 9.68 17.16 14.44
C THR A 630 8.26 17.29 13.91
N VAL A 631 7.30 16.93 14.76
CA VAL A 631 5.87 17.10 14.49
C VAL A 631 5.60 18.59 14.31
N PRO A 632 4.89 19.03 13.25
CA PRO A 632 4.51 20.42 13.06
C PRO A 632 3.85 20.99 14.33
N GLU A 633 4.11 22.25 14.67
CA GLU A 633 3.62 22.88 15.92
C GLU A 633 2.10 22.80 16.10
N MET A 634 1.35 22.68 15.00
CA MET A 634 -0.11 22.49 15.04
C MET A 634 -0.57 21.22 15.80
N TYR A 635 0.33 20.28 16.09
CA TYR A 635 0.04 19.04 16.84
C TYR A 635 0.42 19.11 18.33
N LYS A 636 1.06 20.21 18.77
CA LYS A 636 1.50 20.37 20.16
C LYS A 636 0.40 20.85 21.12
N LYS A 637 -0.80 21.14 20.61
CA LYS A 637 -1.95 21.60 21.40
C LYS A 637 -3.13 20.64 21.21
N VAL A 638 -3.11 19.54 21.92
CA VAL A 638 -4.29 18.76 22.31
C VAL A 638 -4.07 18.26 23.74
#